data_147a62187cd84086e0359988198a4f53
#
_entry.id   147a62187cd84086e0359988198a4f53
#
_cell.length_a   1.000
_cell.length_b   1.000
_cell.length_c   1.000
_cell.angle_alpha   90.00
_cell.angle_beta   90.00
_cell.angle_gamma   90.00
#
_symmetry.space_group_name_H-M   'P 1'
#
loop_
_entity.id
_entity.type
_entity.pdbx_description
1 polymer ?
#
loop_
_entity_poly.entity_id
_entity_poly.type
_entity_poly.pdbx_seq_one_letter_code
_entity_poly.pdbx_strand_id
1 'polypeptide(L)'
;MIRAKNVKSSLKRVLGKFRSRVVLVVLLSGITAPFLLASLARASDPITFIENKKVWVLQGGEATYALGVNERGELQHLYWGQRMDVQDFDSAQSLPEWASFDLSTTTTPQEYPGWGAGLYTEPTLKATFANGNREVVLHYVDQQLKNDNLEITLKDEGSPLLVHLHYRVYADSGIIERSARIENRTSEAVILESAQSAAWTLPPDKEYRLHYLTGRWAGEWQLQSEKLQIGKRVIESRRGSTGVEANPWFAIDLGDTDESHGPVWFGELGWSGSWRFTIERTSSDQCRVVGGFNPFDFSYRLAPGESLETPPFFAGFTDAGHGEASRMLHRFQLEHVVPGSPHPRLRPVLYNSWEATEFNVNEAGQMALAEKASRLGVERFVVDDGWFGQRNNDHAGLGDWYVNPKKFPHGLKPLIDRVHSLGMDFGLWVEPEMVNPDSDLNRNHPDWVMNFPGRPRTEGRNQLVLNLARDDVKEYVFNSLDRLVTDNDIALLKWDYNRNWSEPGWPEAPLADQKKIWVRYVQNLYEIIDRLRSKHPRLEIEGCSGGGARVDLGMLHRVDQIWPSDNTDALDRLTIQYGFTEAYTPHVMMAWVTDVPNGINGRVTPLAFRFLAAMTGSLGIGGNLNKWTDDEVSVANKMISLYKQIRATVQDGKLYRLSSPMASEFSAMQYISRDNQQAVVFAFLHSQQFGRSMPLLHLEGLVEDAIYSVTTMNDKLQEQTQKLSGAYLMHHGIQLRLRGDYDATAIKFDRVP
;
A
#
# COMPACT_ATOMS: atom_id res chain seq x y z
N MET A 1 10.20 47.21 -54.20
CA MET A 1 9.73 47.52 -55.59
C MET A 1 8.37 46.86 -55.74
N ILE A 2 7.38 47.69 -55.82
CA ILE A 2 6.29 47.79 -56.81
C ILE A 2 5.17 46.80 -56.62
N ARG A 3 4.11 47.29 -56.12
CA ARG A 3 2.74 47.85 -56.41
C ARG A 3 1.67 46.77 -56.51
N ALA A 4 0.64 46.72 -55.70
CA ALA A 4 -0.55 47.58 -55.55
C ALA A 4 -1.47 47.71 -56.76
N LYS A 5 -2.77 47.30 -56.58
CA LYS A 5 -4.03 48.01 -56.93
C LYS A 5 -5.19 47.07 -56.86
N ASN A 6 -6.11 47.29 -55.92
CA ASN A 6 -7.34 48.05 -55.95
C ASN A 6 -8.21 47.87 -57.22
N VAL A 7 -9.50 47.53 -57.04
CA VAL A 7 -10.64 48.34 -57.46
C VAL A 7 -11.94 47.85 -56.77
N LYS A 8 -12.71 48.86 -56.31
CA LYS A 8 -14.01 48.89 -55.66
C LYS A 8 -15.20 48.95 -56.66
N SER A 9 -16.36 48.83 -56.04
CA SER A 9 -17.65 49.48 -56.42
C SER A 9 -18.62 48.60 -57.24
N SER A 10 -19.95 48.70 -57.17
CA SER A 10 -20.93 49.53 -56.46
C SER A 10 -22.34 48.99 -56.72
N LEU A 11 -23.22 49.00 -55.78
CA LEU A 11 -24.48 49.73 -55.60
C LEU A 11 -25.62 49.61 -56.66
N LYS A 12 -26.75 49.27 -56.23
CA LYS A 12 -28.04 49.94 -56.05
C LYS A 12 -29.29 49.28 -56.70
N ARG A 13 -30.25 49.10 -55.78
CA ARG A 13 -31.71 49.43 -55.81
C ARG A 13 -32.57 49.04 -57.02
N VAL A 14 -33.76 48.42 -56.71
CA VAL A 14 -35.07 49.03 -57.00
C VAL A 14 -36.15 48.41 -56.09
N LEU A 15 -36.97 49.33 -55.57
CA LEU A 15 -38.21 49.11 -54.76
C LEU A 15 -39.38 48.79 -55.63
N GLY A 16 -40.34 48.01 -55.13
CA GLY A 16 -41.68 47.87 -55.74
C GLY A 16 -42.67 47.24 -54.74
N LYS A 17 -43.62 48.08 -54.28
CA LYS A 17 -44.77 47.75 -53.40
C LYS A 17 -45.82 46.88 -54.14
N PHE A 18 -46.55 46.00 -53.41
CA PHE A 18 -47.99 46.02 -53.37
C PHE A 18 -48.59 45.10 -52.24
N ARG A 19 -49.74 45.49 -51.81
CA ARG A 19 -50.50 45.20 -50.57
C ARG A 19 -51.19 43.82 -50.52
N SER A 20 -51.35 43.35 -49.26
CA SER A 20 -52.56 42.77 -48.63
C SER A 20 -53.12 41.43 -49.09
N ARG A 21 -53.03 40.42 -48.19
CA ARG A 21 -54.24 39.76 -47.59
C ARG A 21 -53.78 38.82 -46.45
N VAL A 22 -54.48 38.94 -45.33
CA VAL A 22 -54.38 38.15 -44.12
C VAL A 22 -54.84 36.72 -44.40
N VAL A 23 -54.00 35.73 -44.14
CA VAL A 23 -54.39 34.38 -43.82
C VAL A 23 -53.49 33.90 -42.67
N LEU A 24 -54.12 33.63 -41.54
CA LEU A 24 -53.56 33.10 -40.34
C LEU A 24 -53.23 31.63 -40.61
N VAL A 25 -51.94 31.32 -40.75
CA VAL A 25 -51.40 29.94 -40.70
C VAL A 25 -50.43 29.87 -39.56
N VAL A 26 -50.81 29.10 -38.53
CA VAL A 26 -49.90 28.73 -37.40
C VAL A 26 -48.82 27.85 -37.99
N LEU A 27 -47.64 28.42 -38.14
CA LEU A 27 -46.40 27.66 -38.38
C LEU A 27 -45.65 27.49 -37.05
N LEU A 28 -45.69 26.27 -36.56
CA LEU A 28 -44.75 25.79 -35.57
C LEU A 28 -43.33 25.95 -36.14
N SER A 29 -42.59 26.96 -35.71
CA SER A 29 -41.18 27.07 -35.93
C SER A 29 -40.47 26.10 -35.01
N GLY A 30 -40.15 24.91 -35.53
CA GLY A 30 -39.21 23.98 -34.89
C GLY A 30 -37.82 24.63 -34.82
N ILE A 31 -37.42 25.03 -33.63
CA ILE A 31 -36.03 25.32 -33.32
C ILE A 31 -35.31 23.98 -33.27
N THR A 32 -34.60 23.61 -34.34
CA THR A 32 -33.61 22.54 -34.34
C THR A 32 -32.40 23.10 -33.62
N ALA A 33 -32.36 22.90 -32.30
CA ALA A 33 -31.10 22.93 -31.58
C ALA A 33 -30.23 21.78 -32.12
N PRO A 34 -28.94 22.01 -32.46
CA PRO A 34 -28.07 20.90 -32.71
C PRO A 34 -27.90 20.19 -31.37
N PHE A 35 -28.53 19.04 -31.20
CA PHE A 35 -28.10 18.07 -30.20
C PHE A 35 -26.66 17.72 -30.56
N LEU A 36 -25.68 18.32 -29.85
CA LEU A 36 -24.41 17.69 -29.64
C LEU A 36 -24.71 16.36 -28.93
N LEU A 37 -24.87 15.31 -29.71
CA LEU A 37 -24.60 13.96 -29.27
C LEU A 37 -23.14 13.98 -28.88
N ALA A 38 -22.85 14.34 -27.60
CA ALA A 38 -21.67 13.81 -26.95
C ALA A 38 -21.82 12.30 -27.09
N SER A 39 -21.07 11.69 -28.02
CA SER A 39 -20.85 10.27 -28.02
C SER A 39 -20.30 9.98 -26.62
N LEU A 40 -21.10 9.39 -25.76
CA LEU A 40 -20.59 8.59 -24.67
C LEU A 40 -19.70 7.57 -25.37
N ALA A 41 -18.42 7.90 -25.48
CA ALA A 41 -17.41 6.92 -25.81
C ALA A 41 -17.62 5.81 -24.77
N ARG A 42 -18.18 4.71 -25.20
CA ARG A 42 -18.20 3.49 -24.39
C ARG A 42 -16.73 3.29 -24.03
N ALA A 43 -16.43 3.33 -22.74
CA ALA A 43 -15.09 2.96 -22.29
C ALA A 43 -14.79 1.63 -22.96
N SER A 44 -13.74 1.58 -23.78
CA SER A 44 -13.30 0.34 -24.41
C SER A 44 -13.00 -0.63 -23.28
N ASP A 45 -13.37 -1.90 -23.46
CA ASP A 45 -13.02 -2.93 -22.50
C ASP A 45 -11.51 -2.83 -22.18
N PRO A 46 -11.12 -2.88 -20.91
CA PRO A 46 -9.71 -2.67 -20.52
C PRO A 46 -8.79 -3.77 -21.07
N ILE A 47 -9.33 -4.88 -21.52
CA ILE A 47 -8.60 -5.98 -22.15
C ILE A 47 -9.18 -6.27 -23.53
N THR A 48 -8.33 -6.17 -24.54
CA THR A 48 -8.70 -6.50 -25.93
C THR A 48 -7.94 -7.73 -26.39
N PHE A 49 -8.62 -8.72 -26.96
CA PHE A 49 -8.02 -9.88 -27.60
C PHE A 49 -8.06 -9.76 -29.12
N ILE A 50 -6.89 -9.79 -29.78
CA ILE A 50 -6.74 -9.78 -31.24
C ILE A 50 -6.62 -11.24 -31.69
N GLU A 51 -7.78 -11.85 -31.99
CA GLU A 51 -7.91 -13.29 -32.19
C GLU A 51 -6.97 -13.85 -33.28
N ASN A 52 -6.92 -13.21 -34.45
CA ASN A 52 -6.10 -13.64 -35.58
C ASN A 52 -4.58 -13.53 -35.34
N LYS A 53 -4.17 -12.73 -34.35
CA LYS A 53 -2.77 -12.56 -33.93
C LYS A 53 -2.43 -13.29 -32.65
N LYS A 54 -3.43 -13.78 -31.91
CA LYS A 54 -3.33 -14.34 -30.55
C LYS A 54 -2.58 -13.40 -29.60
N VAL A 55 -2.98 -12.11 -29.59
CA VAL A 55 -2.39 -11.06 -28.77
C VAL A 55 -3.47 -10.48 -27.86
N TRP A 56 -3.14 -10.30 -26.58
CA TRP A 56 -3.94 -9.57 -25.60
C TRP A 56 -3.29 -8.23 -25.31
N VAL A 57 -4.09 -7.17 -25.32
CA VAL A 57 -3.67 -5.81 -25.02
C VAL A 57 -4.48 -5.33 -23.82
N LEU A 58 -3.80 -5.07 -22.71
CA LEU A 58 -4.33 -4.63 -21.44
C LEU A 58 -4.08 -3.13 -21.30
N GLN A 59 -5.13 -2.33 -21.07
CA GLN A 59 -5.03 -0.88 -21.01
C GLN A 59 -5.70 -0.33 -19.76
N GLY A 60 -4.94 0.42 -18.95
CA GLY A 60 -5.44 1.13 -17.78
C GLY A 60 -4.70 2.46 -17.61
N GLY A 61 -5.45 3.54 -17.32
CA GLY A 61 -4.87 4.88 -17.29
C GLY A 61 -4.16 5.22 -18.62
N GLU A 62 -2.92 5.71 -18.52
CA GLU A 62 -2.06 6.06 -19.66
C GLU A 62 -1.09 4.91 -20.02
N ALA A 63 -1.34 3.69 -19.55
CA ALA A 63 -0.46 2.55 -19.77
C ALA A 63 -1.06 1.50 -20.70
N THR A 64 -0.18 0.79 -21.42
CA THR A 64 -0.48 -0.43 -22.18
C THR A 64 0.47 -1.54 -21.75
N TYR A 65 -0.08 -2.72 -21.55
CA TYR A 65 0.64 -3.98 -21.35
C TYR A 65 0.17 -4.97 -22.42
N ALA A 66 1.08 -5.60 -23.15
CA ALA A 66 0.74 -6.52 -24.23
C ALA A 66 1.51 -7.83 -24.13
N LEU A 67 0.83 -8.93 -24.44
CA LEU A 67 1.39 -10.28 -24.48
C LEU A 67 0.75 -11.05 -25.63
N GLY A 68 1.43 -12.10 -26.10
CA GLY A 68 0.95 -12.88 -27.24
C GLY A 68 1.52 -14.28 -27.27
N VAL A 69 0.91 -15.14 -28.08
CA VAL A 69 1.42 -16.49 -28.33
C VAL A 69 2.28 -16.50 -29.60
N ASN A 70 3.56 -16.88 -29.46
CA ASN A 70 4.48 -16.95 -30.59
C ASN A 70 4.31 -18.25 -31.41
N GLU A 71 5.07 -18.39 -32.49
CA GLU A 71 5.02 -19.54 -33.41
C GLU A 71 5.42 -20.87 -32.76
N ARG A 72 6.07 -20.82 -31.58
CA ARG A 72 6.45 -21.99 -30.78
C ARG A 72 5.39 -22.42 -29.79
N GLY A 73 4.29 -21.65 -29.70
CA GLY A 73 3.23 -21.85 -28.70
C GLY A 73 3.56 -21.33 -27.32
N GLU A 74 4.63 -20.57 -27.16
CA GLU A 74 5.02 -19.93 -25.90
C GLU A 74 4.25 -18.63 -25.69
N LEU A 75 3.84 -18.34 -24.44
CA LEU A 75 3.27 -17.06 -24.08
C LEU A 75 4.38 -16.04 -23.82
N GLN A 76 4.45 -15.01 -24.65
CA GLN A 76 5.53 -14.04 -24.72
C GLN A 76 5.05 -12.66 -24.29
N HIS A 77 5.86 -11.95 -23.51
CA HIS A 77 5.70 -10.53 -23.27
C HIS A 77 6.05 -9.71 -24.51
N LEU A 78 5.23 -8.71 -24.84
CA LEU A 78 5.43 -7.88 -26.04
C LEU A 78 5.76 -6.42 -25.68
N TYR A 79 5.04 -5.85 -24.70
CA TYR A 79 5.20 -4.44 -24.38
C TYR A 79 4.69 -4.08 -22.98
N TRP A 80 5.33 -3.14 -22.31
CA TRP A 80 4.84 -2.48 -21.12
C TRP A 80 5.36 -1.05 -21.05
N GLY A 81 4.47 -0.08 -21.16
CA GLY A 81 4.84 1.34 -21.19
C GLY A 81 3.66 2.25 -21.50
N GLN A 82 3.93 3.40 -22.12
CA GLN A 82 2.92 4.38 -22.51
C GLN A 82 1.79 3.78 -23.35
N ARG A 83 0.63 4.42 -23.33
CA ARG A 83 -0.55 3.98 -24.07
C ARG A 83 -0.29 3.93 -25.57
N MET A 84 -0.62 2.81 -26.19
CA MET A 84 -0.52 2.55 -27.62
C MET A 84 -1.89 2.18 -28.21
N ASP A 85 -2.05 2.34 -29.53
CA ASP A 85 -3.24 1.82 -30.22
C ASP A 85 -3.17 0.28 -30.23
N VAL A 86 -4.31 -0.35 -29.94
CA VAL A 86 -4.43 -1.83 -29.95
C VAL A 86 -4.05 -2.43 -31.30
N GLN A 87 -4.31 -1.72 -32.41
CA GLN A 87 -4.06 -2.19 -33.77
C GLN A 87 -2.57 -2.22 -34.15
N ASP A 88 -1.73 -1.52 -33.39
CA ASP A 88 -0.27 -1.45 -33.67
C ASP A 88 0.46 -2.75 -33.30
N PHE A 89 -0.16 -3.65 -32.53
CA PHE A 89 0.46 -4.90 -32.12
C PHE A 89 0.36 -5.97 -33.21
N ASP A 90 1.51 -6.52 -33.60
CA ASP A 90 1.61 -7.69 -34.48
C ASP A 90 1.65 -9.01 -33.69
N SER A 91 1.52 -10.14 -34.42
CA SER A 91 1.69 -11.48 -33.83
C SER A 91 3.05 -11.60 -33.14
N ALA A 92 3.06 -12.24 -31.96
CA ALA A 92 4.30 -12.54 -31.26
C ALA A 92 5.24 -13.39 -32.11
N GLN A 93 6.53 -13.08 -32.05
CA GLN A 93 7.60 -13.82 -32.72
C GLN A 93 8.70 -14.10 -31.71
N SER A 94 9.18 -15.33 -31.64
CA SER A 94 10.33 -15.65 -30.81
C SER A 94 11.55 -14.85 -31.24
N LEU A 95 12.39 -14.44 -30.30
CA LEU A 95 13.60 -13.72 -30.62
C LEU A 95 14.69 -14.71 -31.13
N PRO A 96 15.56 -14.28 -32.05
CA PRO A 96 16.60 -15.16 -32.58
C PRO A 96 17.63 -15.50 -31.49
N GLU A 97 18.25 -16.66 -31.69
CA GLU A 97 19.39 -17.10 -30.89
C GLU A 97 20.60 -16.15 -31.09
N TRP A 98 21.38 -15.95 -30.03
CA TRP A 98 22.63 -15.18 -30.14
C TRP A 98 23.76 -15.98 -30.78
N ALA A 99 23.75 -17.29 -30.53
CA ALA A 99 24.71 -18.27 -31.07
C ALA A 99 24.06 -19.64 -31.13
N SER A 100 24.64 -20.53 -31.91
CA SER A 100 24.12 -21.89 -32.10
C SER A 100 24.04 -22.75 -30.81
N PHE A 101 24.62 -22.30 -29.74
CA PHE A 101 24.58 -22.94 -28.43
C PHE A 101 23.70 -22.19 -27.40
N ASP A 102 23.13 -21.05 -27.77
CA ASP A 102 22.17 -20.28 -26.97
C ASP A 102 20.78 -20.47 -27.57
N LEU A 103 19.89 -21.08 -26.81
CA LEU A 103 18.53 -21.33 -27.26
C LEU A 103 17.70 -20.05 -27.24
N SER A 104 16.74 -19.90 -28.13
CA SER A 104 15.83 -18.76 -28.21
C SER A 104 15.00 -18.55 -26.92
N THR A 105 14.83 -19.56 -26.10
CA THR A 105 14.24 -19.46 -24.74
C THR A 105 14.99 -18.51 -23.81
N THR A 106 16.29 -18.28 -24.04
CA THR A 106 17.10 -17.34 -23.24
C THR A 106 16.93 -15.89 -23.68
N THR A 107 16.55 -15.66 -24.94
CA THR A 107 16.39 -14.32 -25.52
C THR A 107 14.94 -13.86 -25.55
N THR A 108 13.99 -14.81 -25.74
CA THR A 108 12.55 -14.52 -25.81
C THR A 108 11.98 -14.25 -24.42
N PRO A 109 11.38 -13.09 -24.16
CA PRO A 109 10.83 -12.75 -22.85
C PRO A 109 9.50 -13.49 -22.60
N GLN A 110 9.58 -14.71 -22.08
CA GLN A 110 8.40 -15.49 -21.73
C GLN A 110 7.64 -14.82 -20.56
N GLU A 111 6.33 -14.85 -20.63
CA GLU A 111 5.43 -14.23 -19.65
C GLU A 111 5.44 -14.94 -18.29
N TYR A 112 5.56 -16.28 -18.31
CA TYR A 112 5.67 -17.12 -17.12
C TYR A 112 6.62 -18.29 -17.38
N PRO A 113 7.94 -18.04 -17.35
CA PRO A 113 8.92 -19.07 -17.71
C PRO A 113 9.03 -20.18 -16.66
N GLY A 114 8.81 -21.43 -17.05
CA GLY A 114 9.21 -22.61 -16.29
C GLY A 114 10.71 -22.88 -16.41
N TRP A 115 11.31 -23.54 -15.41
CA TRP A 115 12.70 -23.97 -15.51
C TRP A 115 12.82 -25.20 -16.43
N GLY A 116 13.37 -25.02 -17.60
CA GLY A 116 13.52 -26.05 -18.63
C GLY A 116 13.94 -25.47 -19.97
N ALA A 117 14.10 -26.29 -20.98
CA ALA A 117 14.42 -25.93 -22.37
C ALA A 117 15.57 -24.91 -22.52
N GLY A 118 16.59 -24.97 -21.63
CA GLY A 118 17.74 -24.07 -21.68
C GLY A 118 17.47 -22.67 -21.17
N LEU A 119 16.47 -22.46 -20.32
CA LEU A 119 16.25 -21.18 -19.63
C LEU A 119 17.31 -20.97 -18.54
N TYR A 120 18.14 -19.94 -18.69
CA TYR A 120 19.20 -19.56 -17.73
C TYR A 120 18.88 -18.32 -16.89
N THR A 121 17.83 -17.59 -17.24
CA THR A 121 17.31 -16.46 -16.45
C THR A 121 16.45 -16.98 -15.29
N GLU A 122 16.06 -16.09 -14.37
CA GLU A 122 15.24 -16.48 -13.22
C GLU A 122 13.88 -17.05 -13.65
N PRO A 123 13.55 -18.32 -13.30
CA PRO A 123 12.26 -18.90 -13.63
C PRO A 123 11.16 -18.44 -12.66
N THR A 124 9.91 -18.46 -13.13
CA THR A 124 8.73 -18.30 -12.26
C THR A 124 8.31 -19.61 -11.61
N LEU A 125 8.52 -20.73 -12.28
CA LEU A 125 8.13 -22.06 -11.78
C LEU A 125 9.29 -23.03 -11.85
N LYS A 126 9.52 -23.74 -10.75
CA LYS A 126 10.44 -24.88 -10.67
C LYS A 126 9.75 -26.02 -9.94
N ALA A 127 9.74 -27.20 -10.54
CA ALA A 127 9.08 -28.38 -10.00
C ALA A 127 9.92 -29.65 -10.18
N THR A 128 9.66 -30.63 -9.33
CA THR A 128 10.21 -32.01 -9.44
C THR A 128 9.04 -32.98 -9.48
N PHE A 129 8.98 -33.76 -10.56
CA PHE A 129 7.98 -34.78 -10.76
C PHE A 129 8.39 -36.12 -10.10
N ALA A 130 7.42 -37.00 -9.83
CA ALA A 130 7.66 -38.28 -9.14
C ALA A 130 8.66 -39.19 -9.85
N ASN A 131 8.75 -39.13 -11.18
CA ASN A 131 9.72 -39.87 -11.99
C ASN A 131 11.15 -39.28 -11.99
N GLY A 132 11.38 -38.16 -11.21
CA GLY A 132 12.66 -37.49 -11.15
C GLY A 132 12.89 -36.43 -12.24
N ASN A 133 11.98 -36.24 -13.17
CA ASN A 133 12.04 -35.12 -14.12
C ASN A 133 11.89 -33.79 -13.37
N ARG A 134 12.60 -32.77 -13.81
CA ARG A 134 12.60 -31.42 -13.21
C ARG A 134 12.34 -30.31 -14.22
N GLU A 135 12.22 -30.68 -15.48
CA GLU A 135 11.96 -29.72 -16.55
C GLU A 135 10.49 -29.34 -16.60
N VAL A 136 10.21 -28.06 -16.73
CA VAL A 136 8.88 -27.49 -16.92
C VAL A 136 8.91 -26.55 -18.11
N VAL A 137 8.28 -26.96 -19.21
CA VAL A 137 8.19 -26.22 -20.48
C VAL A 137 6.72 -25.95 -20.77
N LEU A 138 6.32 -24.69 -20.66
CA LEU A 138 4.91 -24.30 -20.70
C LEU A 138 4.49 -23.78 -22.07
N HIS A 139 3.43 -24.37 -22.62
CA HIS A 139 2.79 -23.96 -23.88
C HIS A 139 1.35 -23.47 -23.62
N TYR A 140 0.92 -22.50 -24.41
CA TYR A 140 -0.44 -22.01 -24.42
C TYR A 140 -1.46 -23.10 -24.80
N VAL A 141 -2.56 -23.18 -24.05
CA VAL A 141 -3.66 -24.13 -24.30
C VAL A 141 -4.94 -23.39 -24.61
N ASP A 142 -5.38 -22.46 -23.72
CA ASP A 142 -6.69 -21.84 -23.79
C ASP A 142 -6.70 -20.48 -23.03
N GLN A 143 -7.75 -19.70 -23.24
CA GLN A 143 -7.97 -18.45 -22.51
C GLN A 143 -9.46 -18.23 -22.21
N GLN A 144 -9.73 -17.51 -21.13
CA GLN A 144 -11.04 -17.02 -20.80
C GLN A 144 -10.94 -15.52 -20.50
N LEU A 145 -11.70 -14.71 -21.27
CA LEU A 145 -11.77 -13.27 -21.09
C LEU A 145 -13.18 -12.89 -20.65
N LYS A 146 -13.26 -12.16 -19.53
CA LYS A 146 -14.53 -11.64 -19.02
C LYS A 146 -14.31 -10.24 -18.43
N ASN A 147 -14.79 -9.21 -19.11
CA ASN A 147 -14.66 -7.81 -18.73
C ASN A 147 -13.19 -7.40 -18.49
N ASP A 148 -12.83 -7.12 -17.23
CA ASP A 148 -11.53 -6.70 -16.74
C ASP A 148 -10.64 -7.86 -16.29
N ASN A 149 -11.08 -9.11 -16.48
CA ASN A 149 -10.39 -10.32 -16.04
C ASN A 149 -10.04 -11.23 -17.22
N LEU A 150 -8.80 -11.68 -17.26
CA LEU A 150 -8.27 -12.63 -18.23
C LEU A 150 -7.64 -13.80 -17.48
N GLU A 151 -8.02 -15.04 -17.82
CA GLU A 151 -7.32 -16.25 -17.45
C GLU A 151 -6.68 -16.86 -18.70
N ILE A 152 -5.38 -17.13 -18.66
CA ILE A 152 -4.65 -17.87 -19.70
C ILE A 152 -4.16 -19.19 -19.12
N THR A 153 -4.52 -20.30 -19.74
CA THR A 153 -4.08 -21.63 -19.35
C THR A 153 -2.86 -22.06 -20.15
N LEU A 154 -1.79 -22.38 -19.43
CA LEU A 154 -0.59 -23.00 -19.95
C LEU A 154 -0.52 -24.45 -19.48
N LYS A 155 0.15 -25.31 -20.27
CA LYS A 155 0.38 -26.73 -19.93
C LYS A 155 1.83 -27.08 -20.17
N ASP A 156 2.40 -27.87 -19.26
CA ASP A 156 3.71 -28.47 -19.46
C ASP A 156 3.72 -29.48 -20.62
N GLU A 157 4.75 -29.43 -21.46
CA GLU A 157 4.89 -30.26 -22.63
C GLU A 157 4.93 -31.76 -22.27
N GLY A 158 5.66 -32.08 -21.20
CA GLY A 158 5.93 -33.47 -20.79
C GLY A 158 4.91 -34.07 -19.82
N SER A 159 4.03 -33.25 -19.22
CA SER A 159 3.12 -33.71 -18.18
C SER A 159 1.79 -32.93 -18.16
N PRO A 160 0.73 -33.46 -17.52
CA PRO A 160 -0.51 -32.69 -17.29
C PRO A 160 -0.41 -31.78 -16.08
N LEU A 161 0.70 -31.06 -15.90
CA LEU A 161 0.79 -29.91 -14.98
C LEU A 161 0.25 -28.69 -15.72
N LEU A 162 -0.74 -28.01 -15.12
CA LEU A 162 -1.34 -26.82 -15.69
C LEU A 162 -0.96 -25.59 -14.86
N VAL A 163 -0.84 -24.46 -15.54
CA VAL A 163 -0.67 -23.14 -14.93
C VAL A 163 -1.74 -22.21 -15.50
N HIS A 164 -2.59 -21.68 -14.64
CA HIS A 164 -3.60 -20.70 -14.99
C HIS A 164 -3.10 -19.32 -14.54
N LEU A 165 -2.80 -18.47 -15.51
CA LEU A 165 -2.35 -17.09 -15.26
C LEU A 165 -3.57 -16.18 -15.21
N HIS A 166 -3.72 -15.49 -14.11
CA HIS A 166 -4.80 -14.52 -13.90
C HIS A 166 -4.27 -13.11 -14.10
N TYR A 167 -5.03 -12.31 -14.87
CA TYR A 167 -4.80 -10.88 -15.05
C TYR A 167 -6.09 -10.15 -14.75
N ARG A 168 -5.99 -9.06 -13.98
CA ARG A 168 -7.08 -8.12 -13.81
C ARG A 168 -6.58 -6.71 -14.03
N VAL A 169 -7.35 -5.90 -14.76
CA VAL A 169 -7.02 -4.51 -15.05
C VAL A 169 -7.93 -3.58 -14.27
N TYR A 170 -7.35 -2.79 -13.40
CA TYR A 170 -8.03 -1.69 -12.70
C TYR A 170 -7.87 -0.42 -13.55
N ALA A 171 -8.81 -0.22 -14.48
CA ALA A 171 -8.70 0.79 -15.53
C ALA A 171 -8.66 2.23 -15.00
N ASP A 172 -9.28 2.48 -13.85
CA ASP A 172 -9.36 3.78 -13.16
C ASP A 172 -8.02 4.19 -12.53
N SER A 173 -7.26 3.24 -12.02
CA SER A 173 -5.95 3.47 -11.37
C SER A 173 -4.76 3.16 -12.27
N GLY A 174 -4.96 2.42 -13.36
CA GLY A 174 -3.88 1.98 -14.25
C GLY A 174 -3.05 0.82 -13.69
N ILE A 175 -3.56 0.11 -12.69
CA ILE A 175 -2.89 -1.03 -12.06
C ILE A 175 -3.34 -2.34 -12.73
N ILE A 176 -2.39 -3.24 -12.91
CA ILE A 176 -2.62 -4.61 -13.37
C ILE A 176 -2.25 -5.57 -12.24
N GLU A 177 -3.18 -6.44 -11.87
CA GLU A 177 -2.97 -7.56 -10.94
C GLU A 177 -2.63 -8.81 -11.74
N ARG A 178 -1.63 -9.56 -11.27
CA ARG A 178 -1.23 -10.87 -11.81
C ARG A 178 -1.06 -11.87 -10.69
N SER A 179 -1.52 -13.09 -10.94
CA SER A 179 -1.24 -14.28 -10.12
C SER A 179 -1.24 -15.54 -10.96
N ALA A 180 -0.84 -16.67 -10.38
CA ALA A 180 -0.86 -17.95 -11.03
C ALA A 180 -1.49 -19.02 -10.12
N ARG A 181 -2.31 -19.90 -10.69
CA ARG A 181 -2.80 -21.11 -10.05
C ARG A 181 -2.14 -22.30 -10.74
N ILE A 182 -1.34 -23.06 -9.98
CA ILE A 182 -0.60 -24.23 -10.45
C ILE A 182 -1.41 -25.46 -10.06
N GLU A 183 -1.86 -26.24 -11.04
CA GLU A 183 -2.75 -27.39 -10.85
C GLU A 183 -2.05 -28.68 -11.26
N ASN A 184 -1.99 -29.65 -10.35
CA ASN A 184 -1.44 -30.98 -10.62
C ASN A 184 -2.52 -31.94 -11.16
N ARG A 185 -2.56 -32.19 -12.45
CA ARG A 185 -3.42 -33.21 -13.07
C ARG A 185 -2.67 -34.51 -13.38
N THR A 186 -1.47 -34.68 -12.85
CA THR A 186 -0.75 -35.97 -12.95
C THR A 186 -1.35 -36.99 -11.97
N SER A 187 -0.98 -38.25 -12.12
CA SER A 187 -1.42 -39.34 -11.21
C SER A 187 -0.62 -39.42 -9.91
N GLU A 188 0.46 -38.60 -9.76
CA GLU A 188 1.37 -38.62 -8.62
C GLU A 188 1.62 -37.22 -8.10
N ALA A 189 2.22 -37.09 -6.93
CA ALA A 189 2.53 -35.79 -6.36
C ALA A 189 3.67 -35.08 -7.13
N VAL A 190 3.53 -33.76 -7.29
CA VAL A 190 4.57 -32.88 -7.83
C VAL A 190 5.10 -32.01 -6.68
N ILE A 191 6.40 -31.83 -6.58
CA ILE A 191 7.03 -30.94 -5.60
C ILE A 191 7.35 -29.61 -6.28
N LEU A 192 6.73 -28.54 -5.85
CA LEU A 192 7.05 -27.19 -6.29
C LEU A 192 8.20 -26.65 -5.44
N GLU A 193 9.32 -26.31 -6.07
CA GLU A 193 10.53 -25.75 -5.42
C GLU A 193 10.59 -24.23 -5.54
N SER A 194 9.90 -23.66 -6.51
CA SER A 194 9.63 -22.24 -6.67
C SER A 194 8.27 -22.06 -7.35
N ALA A 195 7.45 -21.16 -6.84
CA ALA A 195 6.17 -20.77 -7.42
C ALA A 195 6.03 -19.25 -7.27
N GLN A 196 6.36 -18.52 -8.33
CA GLN A 196 6.30 -17.07 -8.36
C GLN A 196 4.95 -16.61 -8.91
N SER A 197 4.55 -15.40 -8.55
CA SER A 197 3.27 -14.83 -9.00
C SER A 197 3.32 -14.35 -10.44
N ALA A 198 4.42 -13.68 -10.80
CA ALA A 198 4.61 -13.09 -12.13
C ALA A 198 6.09 -12.81 -12.43
N ALA A 199 6.36 -12.67 -13.73
CA ALA A 199 7.54 -11.97 -14.24
C ALA A 199 7.08 -10.71 -14.98
N TRP A 200 7.52 -9.54 -14.53
CA TRP A 200 7.27 -8.26 -15.18
C TRP A 200 8.49 -7.91 -16.02
N THR A 201 8.33 -7.81 -17.33
CA THR A 201 9.43 -7.47 -18.24
C THR A 201 9.31 -6.01 -18.65
N LEU A 202 10.41 -5.29 -18.52
CA LEU A 202 10.52 -3.88 -18.91
C LEU A 202 11.10 -3.78 -20.33
N PRO A 203 10.86 -2.66 -21.06
CA PRO A 203 11.52 -2.40 -22.34
C PRO A 203 13.05 -2.48 -22.18
N PRO A 204 13.81 -2.90 -23.22
CA PRO A 204 15.28 -2.94 -23.12
C PRO A 204 15.88 -1.54 -22.93
N ASP A 205 16.66 -1.32 -21.86
CA ASP A 205 17.39 -0.08 -21.61
C ASP A 205 18.68 -0.33 -20.81
N LYS A 206 19.59 0.66 -20.80
CA LYS A 206 20.89 0.60 -20.13
C LYS A 206 20.96 1.43 -18.85
N GLU A 207 20.00 2.32 -18.63
CA GLU A 207 20.07 3.33 -17.57
C GLU A 207 19.06 3.10 -16.44
N TYR A 208 18.58 1.87 -16.27
CA TYR A 208 17.66 1.52 -15.20
C TYR A 208 18.21 1.82 -13.81
N ARG A 209 17.40 2.48 -12.99
CA ARG A 209 17.63 2.76 -11.57
C ARG A 209 16.49 2.11 -10.76
N LEU A 210 16.87 1.30 -9.78
CA LEU A 210 15.93 0.61 -8.89
C LEU A 210 15.76 1.41 -7.60
N HIS A 211 14.49 1.58 -7.19
CA HIS A 211 14.10 2.13 -5.91
C HIS A 211 13.40 1.05 -5.09
N TYR A 212 13.71 0.98 -3.80
CA TYR A 212 13.13 0.04 -2.85
C TYR A 212 13.18 0.60 -1.43
N LEU A 213 12.31 0.09 -0.56
CA LEU A 213 12.22 0.49 0.83
C LEU A 213 12.91 -0.53 1.72
N THR A 214 13.72 -0.04 2.65
CA THR A 214 14.46 -0.84 3.62
C THR A 214 14.40 -0.18 4.99
N GLY A 215 14.96 -0.81 6.02
CA GLY A 215 15.02 -0.21 7.33
C GLY A 215 15.43 -1.18 8.42
N ARG A 216 15.19 -0.76 9.64
CA ARG A 216 15.32 -1.52 10.86
C ARG A 216 14.26 -1.06 11.86
N TRP A 217 14.09 -1.74 12.96
CA TRP A 217 13.23 -1.26 14.04
C TRP A 217 13.59 0.18 14.43
N ALA A 218 12.57 1.02 14.57
CA ALA A 218 12.65 2.46 14.85
C ALA A 218 13.37 3.31 13.75
N GLY A 219 13.55 2.75 12.58
CA GLY A 219 14.12 3.40 11.39
C GLY A 219 13.65 2.71 10.12
N GLU A 220 12.37 2.40 10.05
CA GLU A 220 11.68 1.80 8.90
C GLU A 220 11.57 2.79 7.73
N TRP A 221 11.20 2.30 6.55
CA TRP A 221 10.80 3.09 5.38
C TRP A 221 11.91 3.96 4.79
N GLN A 222 13.16 3.49 4.85
CA GLN A 222 14.29 4.20 4.25
C GLN A 222 14.35 3.94 2.76
N LEU A 223 14.04 4.95 1.94
CA LEU A 223 14.12 4.85 0.49
C LEU A 223 15.56 4.68 0.03
N GLN A 224 15.81 3.64 -0.75
CA GLN A 224 17.10 3.36 -1.40
C GLN A 224 16.96 3.51 -2.90
N SER A 225 18.04 3.93 -3.54
CA SER A 225 18.11 4.07 -5.00
C SER A 225 19.47 3.58 -5.49
N GLU A 226 19.47 2.68 -6.50
CA GLU A 226 20.71 2.19 -7.09
C GLU A 226 20.58 1.94 -8.59
N LYS A 227 21.64 2.23 -9.38
CA LYS A 227 21.71 1.88 -10.80
C LYS A 227 21.80 0.36 -10.95
N LEU A 228 20.90 -0.23 -11.74
CA LEU A 228 20.91 -1.66 -12.02
C LEU A 228 22.11 -2.04 -12.89
N GLN A 229 22.93 -2.94 -12.39
CA GLN A 229 24.02 -3.58 -13.13
C GLN A 229 23.52 -4.86 -13.81
N ILE A 230 24.27 -5.35 -14.81
CA ILE A 230 24.02 -6.68 -15.40
C ILE A 230 24.18 -7.74 -14.29
N GLY A 231 23.21 -8.63 -14.19
CA GLY A 231 23.10 -9.66 -13.15
C GLY A 231 21.81 -9.55 -12.37
N LYS A 232 21.81 -10.11 -11.16
CA LYS A 232 20.62 -10.20 -10.31
C LYS A 232 20.76 -9.32 -9.07
N ARG A 233 19.73 -8.52 -8.78
CA ARG A 233 19.49 -7.88 -7.48
C ARG A 233 18.33 -8.60 -6.81
N VAL A 234 18.52 -9.06 -5.57
CA VAL A 234 17.49 -9.74 -4.79
C VAL A 234 17.07 -8.84 -3.63
N ILE A 235 15.76 -8.67 -3.46
CA ILE A 235 15.12 -8.02 -2.32
C ILE A 235 14.15 -9.05 -1.75
N GLU A 236 14.24 -9.37 -0.46
CA GLU A 236 13.48 -10.47 0.12
C GLU A 236 13.25 -10.33 1.62
N SER A 237 12.26 -11.06 2.14
CA SER A 237 12.14 -11.42 3.54
C SER A 237 12.10 -12.94 3.69
N ARG A 238 12.81 -13.46 4.70
CA ARG A 238 12.81 -14.87 5.13
C ARG A 238 12.30 -15.03 6.57
N ARG A 239 11.60 -14.03 7.08
CA ARG A 239 11.25 -13.89 8.49
C ARG A 239 9.93 -14.52 8.90
N GLY A 240 9.24 -15.17 7.95
CA GLY A 240 7.85 -15.63 8.14
C GLY A 240 6.82 -14.51 8.03
N SER A 241 7.29 -13.28 7.86
CA SER A 241 6.48 -12.07 7.62
C SER A 241 7.17 -11.16 6.60
N THR A 242 6.51 -10.07 6.24
CA THR A 242 7.00 -9.06 5.28
C THR A 242 8.40 -8.53 5.67
N GLY A 243 8.62 -8.16 6.94
CA GLY A 243 9.93 -7.73 7.48
C GLY A 243 10.17 -6.22 7.36
N VAL A 244 11.05 -5.68 8.23
CA VAL A 244 11.45 -4.26 8.21
C VAL A 244 12.62 -3.98 7.27
N GLU A 245 13.46 -4.98 7.00
CA GLU A 245 14.67 -4.83 6.18
C GLU A 245 14.36 -4.65 4.70
N ALA A 246 13.19 -5.08 4.26
CA ALA A 246 12.71 -4.89 2.90
C ALA A 246 11.18 -4.91 2.88
N ASN A 247 10.59 -4.05 2.07
CA ASN A 247 9.16 -4.02 1.79
C ASN A 247 8.90 -4.60 0.39
N PRO A 248 7.81 -5.35 0.16
CA PRO A 248 7.50 -5.98 -1.13
C PRO A 248 6.98 -4.97 -2.17
N TRP A 249 7.65 -3.84 -2.27
CA TRP A 249 7.45 -2.77 -3.23
C TRP A 249 8.74 -2.47 -3.99
N PHE A 250 8.62 -2.12 -5.25
CA PHE A 250 9.71 -1.61 -6.07
C PHE A 250 9.22 -0.50 -6.99
N ALA A 251 10.13 0.40 -7.37
CA ALA A 251 9.98 1.25 -8.54
C ALA A 251 11.27 1.20 -9.37
N ILE A 252 11.14 1.20 -10.69
CA ILE A 252 12.26 1.23 -11.63
C ILE A 252 12.04 2.39 -12.59
N ASP A 253 13.05 3.24 -12.73
CA ASP A 253 13.02 4.39 -13.62
C ASP A 253 14.23 4.42 -14.57
N LEU A 254 14.27 5.42 -15.43
CA LEU A 254 15.45 5.85 -16.15
C LEU A 254 16.10 7.03 -15.41
N GLY A 255 17.41 7.09 -15.35
CA GLY A 255 18.20 7.88 -14.39
C GLY A 255 17.94 9.38 -14.26
N ASP A 256 17.15 9.99 -15.13
CA ASP A 256 16.75 11.40 -15.12
C ASP A 256 15.31 11.65 -14.62
N THR A 257 14.62 10.60 -14.17
CA THR A 257 13.27 10.67 -13.61
C THR A 257 13.28 11.33 -12.23
N ASP A 258 12.25 12.16 -11.94
CA ASP A 258 12.04 12.83 -10.66
C ASP A 258 10.59 12.61 -10.11
N GLU A 259 10.13 13.42 -9.17
CA GLU A 259 8.79 13.36 -8.61
C GLU A 259 7.67 13.68 -9.64
N SER A 260 7.96 14.49 -10.64
CA SER A 260 6.95 15.07 -11.55
C SER A 260 7.14 14.66 -13.01
N HIS A 261 8.27 14.06 -13.38
CA HIS A 261 8.60 13.76 -14.77
C HIS A 261 9.35 12.44 -14.92
N GLY A 262 9.13 11.79 -16.05
CA GLY A 262 9.85 10.63 -16.53
C GLY A 262 9.16 9.30 -16.20
N PRO A 263 9.57 8.22 -16.92
CA PRO A 263 8.93 6.91 -16.83
C PRO A 263 9.26 6.19 -15.53
N VAL A 264 8.24 5.62 -14.91
CA VAL A 264 8.35 4.77 -13.72
C VAL A 264 7.52 3.51 -13.91
N TRP A 265 8.16 2.35 -13.84
CA TRP A 265 7.55 1.03 -13.67
C TRP A 265 7.59 0.68 -12.20
N PHE A 266 6.46 0.35 -11.61
CA PHE A 266 6.38 0.08 -10.18
C PHE A 266 5.48 -1.12 -9.88
N GLY A 267 5.69 -1.75 -8.72
CA GLY A 267 4.83 -2.87 -8.33
C GLY A 267 4.94 -3.22 -6.86
N GLU A 268 3.96 -3.98 -6.38
CA GLU A 268 3.82 -4.41 -5.01
C GLU A 268 3.19 -5.81 -4.92
N LEU A 269 3.75 -6.67 -4.06
CA LEU A 269 3.24 -8.03 -3.83
C LEU A 269 2.25 -8.04 -2.66
N GLY A 270 1.08 -8.63 -2.86
CA GLY A 270 0.05 -8.81 -1.83
C GLY A 270 0.28 -10.05 -0.97
N TRP A 271 1.40 -10.13 -0.25
CA TRP A 271 1.75 -11.28 0.58
C TRP A 271 2.43 -10.90 1.89
N SER A 272 1.87 -11.36 3.00
CA SER A 272 2.33 -11.00 4.35
C SER A 272 3.29 -12.02 4.98
N GLY A 273 3.72 -13.04 4.23
CA GLY A 273 4.71 -14.04 4.62
C GLY A 273 6.11 -13.76 4.08
N SER A 274 6.94 -14.79 4.02
CA SER A 274 8.25 -14.71 3.36
C SER A 274 8.07 -14.57 1.85
N TRP A 275 8.74 -13.58 1.27
CA TRP A 275 8.61 -13.22 -0.15
C TRP A 275 9.97 -12.89 -0.76
N ARG A 276 10.06 -12.89 -2.10
CA ARG A 276 11.26 -12.47 -2.83
C ARG A 276 10.91 -11.77 -4.13
N PHE A 277 11.65 -10.69 -4.44
CA PHE A 277 11.83 -10.13 -5.76
C PHE A 277 13.23 -10.45 -6.27
N THR A 278 13.33 -10.96 -7.49
CA THR A 278 14.56 -11.05 -8.25
C THR A 278 14.48 -10.11 -9.43
N ILE A 279 15.22 -9.02 -9.35
CA ILE A 279 15.37 -8.04 -10.43
C ILE A 279 16.60 -8.47 -11.22
N GLU A 280 16.39 -8.88 -12.45
CA GLU A 280 17.45 -9.41 -13.33
C GLU A 280 17.60 -8.54 -14.57
N ARG A 281 18.80 -7.98 -14.76
CA ARG A 281 19.19 -7.34 -15.99
C ARG A 281 20.17 -8.25 -16.73
N THR A 282 19.82 -8.65 -17.94
CA THR A 282 20.64 -9.55 -18.77
C THR A 282 21.69 -8.77 -19.57
N SER A 283 22.65 -9.47 -20.16
CA SER A 283 23.63 -8.89 -21.10
C SER A 283 23.01 -8.39 -22.41
N SER A 284 21.77 -8.76 -22.69
CA SER A 284 20.95 -8.27 -23.81
C SER A 284 20.08 -7.07 -23.44
N ASP A 285 20.38 -6.42 -22.31
CA ASP A 285 19.66 -5.27 -21.77
C ASP A 285 18.17 -5.53 -21.44
N GLN A 286 17.71 -6.77 -21.39
CA GLN A 286 16.41 -7.10 -20.84
C GLN A 286 16.43 -6.88 -19.32
N CYS A 287 15.43 -6.22 -18.80
CA CYS A 287 15.21 -6.09 -17.37
C CYS A 287 13.88 -6.77 -16.98
N ARG A 288 13.90 -7.57 -15.92
CA ARG A 288 12.76 -8.34 -15.49
C ARG A 288 12.67 -8.40 -13.97
N VAL A 289 11.47 -8.25 -13.42
CA VAL A 289 11.16 -8.42 -12.01
C VAL A 289 10.34 -9.68 -11.84
N VAL A 290 10.92 -10.71 -11.21
CA VAL A 290 10.23 -11.96 -10.85
C VAL A 290 9.92 -11.90 -9.36
N GLY A 291 8.66 -12.13 -8.98
CA GLY A 291 8.26 -12.03 -7.59
C GLY A 291 7.14 -12.97 -7.16
N GLY A 292 7.16 -13.34 -5.87
CA GLY A 292 6.19 -14.25 -5.26
C GLY A 292 6.68 -14.85 -3.96
N PHE A 293 6.32 -16.10 -3.66
CA PHE A 293 6.81 -16.82 -2.50
C PHE A 293 8.34 -16.88 -2.47
N ASN A 294 8.93 -16.72 -1.28
CA ASN A 294 10.37 -16.88 -1.14
C ASN A 294 10.76 -18.35 -1.35
N PRO A 295 11.62 -18.68 -2.33
CA PRO A 295 12.01 -20.07 -2.62
C PRO A 295 13.02 -20.63 -1.60
N PHE A 296 13.55 -19.81 -0.67
CA PHE A 296 14.38 -20.32 0.42
C PHE A 296 13.56 -21.21 1.36
N ASP A 297 13.98 -22.42 1.56
CA ASP A 297 13.26 -23.45 2.33
C ASP A 297 11.84 -23.76 1.82
N PHE A 298 11.50 -23.35 0.60
CA PHE A 298 10.23 -23.64 -0.02
C PHE A 298 10.25 -25.03 -0.69
N SER A 299 9.29 -25.86 -0.35
CA SER A 299 9.05 -27.16 -0.99
C SER A 299 7.59 -27.52 -0.75
N TYR A 300 6.76 -27.24 -1.74
CA TYR A 300 5.32 -27.43 -1.64
C TYR A 300 4.90 -28.70 -2.41
N ARG A 301 4.51 -29.74 -1.67
CA ARG A 301 3.99 -30.96 -2.25
C ARG A 301 2.56 -30.73 -2.72
N LEU A 302 2.34 -30.90 -4.01
CA LEU A 302 1.05 -30.78 -4.67
C LEU A 302 0.54 -32.19 -5.01
N ALA A 303 -0.45 -32.71 -4.30
CA ALA A 303 -1.03 -34.02 -4.55
C ALA A 303 -1.82 -34.05 -5.89
N PRO A 304 -2.13 -35.22 -6.44
CA PRO A 304 -3.00 -35.33 -7.62
C PRO A 304 -4.34 -34.61 -7.40
N GLY A 305 -4.70 -33.71 -8.29
CA GLY A 305 -5.91 -32.91 -8.24
C GLY A 305 -5.84 -31.67 -7.32
N GLU A 306 -4.74 -31.45 -6.59
CA GLU A 306 -4.54 -30.24 -5.80
C GLU A 306 -4.05 -29.08 -6.68
N SER A 307 -4.28 -27.84 -6.21
CA SER A 307 -3.71 -26.63 -6.78
C SER A 307 -3.10 -25.74 -5.70
N LEU A 308 -2.13 -24.93 -6.11
CA LEU A 308 -1.56 -23.86 -5.31
C LEU A 308 -1.80 -22.52 -6.03
N GLU A 309 -2.41 -21.58 -5.34
CA GLU A 309 -2.51 -20.20 -5.79
C GLU A 309 -1.35 -19.37 -5.24
N THR A 310 -0.71 -18.59 -6.12
CA THR A 310 0.32 -17.64 -5.74
C THR A 310 -0.31 -16.32 -5.29
N PRO A 311 0.37 -15.53 -4.46
CA PRO A 311 -0.16 -14.23 -4.05
C PRO A 311 -0.34 -13.28 -5.25
N PRO A 312 -1.29 -12.32 -5.20
CA PRO A 312 -1.42 -11.32 -6.24
C PRO A 312 -0.20 -10.39 -6.26
N PHE A 313 0.27 -10.06 -7.46
CA PHE A 313 1.37 -9.14 -7.71
C PHE A 313 0.85 -7.99 -8.58
N PHE A 314 0.73 -6.82 -8.00
CA PHE A 314 0.19 -5.62 -8.63
C PHE A 314 1.33 -4.81 -9.24
N ALA A 315 1.11 -4.22 -10.42
CA ALA A 315 2.08 -3.34 -11.05
C ALA A 315 1.41 -2.29 -11.95
N GLY A 316 2.13 -1.20 -12.17
CA GLY A 316 1.68 -0.08 -12.99
C GLY A 316 2.84 0.61 -13.69
N PHE A 317 2.49 1.52 -14.58
CA PHE A 317 3.41 2.38 -15.31
C PHE A 317 2.85 3.80 -15.37
N THR A 318 3.73 4.78 -15.24
CA THR A 318 3.45 6.21 -15.53
C THR A 318 4.65 6.87 -16.17
N ASP A 319 4.42 7.93 -16.92
CA ASP A 319 5.46 8.82 -17.48
C ASP A 319 5.53 10.17 -16.75
N ALA A 320 4.83 10.27 -15.61
CA ALA A 320 4.70 11.49 -14.83
C ALA A 320 5.45 11.43 -13.48
N GLY A 321 6.53 10.65 -13.42
CA GLY A 321 7.43 10.59 -12.27
C GLY A 321 6.95 9.78 -11.07
N HIS A 322 7.79 9.75 -10.03
CA HIS A 322 7.55 8.96 -8.80
C HIS A 322 6.31 9.43 -8.03
N GLY A 323 6.03 10.74 -8.04
CA GLY A 323 4.84 11.28 -7.38
C GLY A 323 3.54 10.73 -7.95
N GLU A 324 3.44 10.59 -9.31
CA GLU A 324 2.25 9.99 -9.90
C GLU A 324 2.20 8.48 -9.68
N ALA A 325 3.33 7.77 -9.71
CA ALA A 325 3.38 6.35 -9.37
C ALA A 325 2.81 6.08 -7.96
N SER A 326 3.20 6.89 -6.96
CA SER A 326 2.63 6.83 -5.60
C SER A 326 1.14 7.16 -5.59
N ARG A 327 0.71 8.23 -6.26
CA ARG A 327 -0.72 8.61 -6.33
C ARG A 327 -1.59 7.56 -7.01
N MET A 328 -1.07 6.83 -8.01
CA MET A 328 -1.76 5.68 -8.62
C MET A 328 -1.95 4.55 -7.61
N LEU A 329 -0.91 4.20 -6.84
CA LEU A 329 -1.01 3.20 -5.76
C LEU A 329 -1.98 3.65 -4.66
N HIS A 330 -1.89 4.91 -4.19
CA HIS A 330 -2.79 5.44 -3.16
C HIS A 330 -4.26 5.39 -3.61
N ARG A 331 -4.55 5.81 -4.85
CA ARG A 331 -5.89 5.71 -5.44
C ARG A 331 -6.37 4.27 -5.51
N PHE A 332 -5.53 3.36 -6.02
CA PHE A 332 -5.83 1.94 -6.08
C PHE A 332 -6.15 1.36 -4.69
N GLN A 333 -5.34 1.69 -3.68
CA GLN A 333 -5.54 1.22 -2.32
C GLN A 333 -6.86 1.72 -1.74
N LEU A 334 -7.19 3.01 -1.91
CA LEU A 334 -8.44 3.60 -1.41
C LEU A 334 -9.69 3.09 -2.14
N GLU A 335 -9.59 2.74 -3.42
CA GLU A 335 -10.73 2.37 -4.24
C GLU A 335 -10.95 0.85 -4.31
N HIS A 336 -9.91 0.04 -4.08
CA HIS A 336 -9.97 -1.41 -4.31
C HIS A 336 -9.40 -2.29 -3.20
N VAL A 337 -8.58 -1.76 -2.28
CA VAL A 337 -7.84 -2.59 -1.31
C VAL A 337 -8.31 -2.36 0.12
N VAL A 338 -8.25 -1.13 0.62
CA VAL A 338 -8.55 -0.83 2.03
C VAL A 338 -9.99 -1.21 2.37
N PRO A 339 -10.27 -1.81 3.52
CA PRO A 339 -11.62 -2.14 3.94
C PRO A 339 -12.57 -0.93 3.87
N GLY A 340 -13.75 -1.15 3.29
CA GLY A 340 -14.73 -0.08 3.02
C GLY A 340 -14.57 0.61 1.67
N SER A 341 -13.59 0.19 0.84
CA SER A 341 -13.45 0.69 -0.54
C SER A 341 -14.77 0.59 -1.33
N PRO A 342 -15.07 1.54 -2.24
CA PRO A 342 -14.24 2.67 -2.67
C PRO A 342 -14.30 3.93 -1.77
N HIS A 343 -14.96 3.87 -0.63
CA HIS A 343 -15.13 5.01 0.29
C HIS A 343 -14.80 4.57 1.73
N PRO A 344 -13.53 4.28 2.05
CA PRO A 344 -13.16 3.88 3.41
C PRO A 344 -13.49 4.99 4.41
N ARG A 345 -13.86 4.59 5.62
CA ARG A 345 -14.20 5.52 6.69
C ARG A 345 -12.96 6.32 7.10
N LEU A 346 -13.09 7.65 7.23
CA LEU A 346 -12.02 8.50 7.78
C LEU A 346 -11.63 8.03 9.18
N ARG A 347 -10.32 7.93 9.42
CA ARG A 347 -9.79 7.51 10.72
C ARG A 347 -10.08 8.58 11.76
N PRO A 348 -10.62 8.18 12.92
CA PRO A 348 -10.85 9.09 14.04
C PRO A 348 -9.53 9.55 14.67
N VAL A 349 -9.54 10.69 15.38
CA VAL A 349 -8.42 11.08 16.24
C VAL A 349 -8.37 10.11 17.42
N LEU A 350 -7.24 9.40 17.54
CA LEU A 350 -7.05 8.29 18.47
C LEU A 350 -6.18 8.71 19.68
N TYR A 351 -6.45 8.14 20.85
CA TYR A 351 -5.52 8.09 21.98
C TYR A 351 -5.10 6.64 22.22
N ASN A 352 -3.81 6.39 22.39
CA ASN A 352 -3.27 5.10 22.79
C ASN A 352 -2.54 5.22 24.13
N SER A 353 -2.75 4.26 25.03
CA SER A 353 -2.24 4.32 26.40
C SER A 353 -0.80 3.83 26.57
N TRP A 354 -0.13 3.26 25.53
CA TRP A 354 1.15 2.57 25.67
C TRP A 354 2.24 3.43 26.30
N GLU A 355 2.62 4.54 25.68
CA GLU A 355 3.70 5.40 26.19
C GLU A 355 3.35 6.11 27.52
N ALA A 356 2.06 6.15 27.88
CA ALA A 356 1.63 6.73 29.14
C ALA A 356 1.75 5.78 30.34
N THR A 357 1.50 4.48 30.13
CA THR A 357 1.34 3.53 31.22
C THR A 357 2.13 2.25 31.09
N GLU A 358 2.63 1.93 29.88
CA GLU A 358 3.23 0.64 29.55
C GLU A 358 2.38 -0.51 30.15
N PHE A 359 2.99 -1.47 30.84
CA PHE A 359 2.25 -2.57 31.48
C PHE A 359 1.46 -2.19 32.76
N ASN A 360 1.59 -0.95 33.25
CA ASN A 360 0.86 -0.46 34.42
C ASN A 360 -0.58 -0.03 34.06
N VAL A 361 -1.29 -0.92 33.42
CA VAL A 361 -2.68 -0.74 32.98
C VAL A 361 -3.61 -1.16 34.10
N ASN A 362 -4.58 -0.29 34.49
CA ASN A 362 -5.63 -0.62 35.45
C ASN A 362 -6.89 0.22 35.20
N GLU A 363 -8.04 -0.25 35.68
CA GLU A 363 -9.36 0.37 35.46
C GLU A 363 -9.38 1.87 35.78
N ALA A 364 -8.96 2.25 36.99
CA ALA A 364 -9.04 3.66 37.44
C ALA A 364 -8.11 4.59 36.63
N GLY A 365 -6.87 4.15 36.35
CA GLY A 365 -5.89 4.90 35.58
C GLY A 365 -6.35 5.12 34.14
N GLN A 366 -6.91 4.09 33.50
CA GLN A 366 -7.41 4.20 32.13
C GLN A 366 -8.66 5.09 32.05
N MET A 367 -9.58 5.02 33.02
CA MET A 367 -10.71 5.95 33.09
C MET A 367 -10.26 7.43 33.21
N ALA A 368 -9.26 7.69 34.06
CA ALA A 368 -8.72 9.05 34.22
C ALA A 368 -8.06 9.57 32.94
N LEU A 369 -7.32 8.73 32.21
CA LEU A 369 -6.75 9.08 30.91
C LEU A 369 -7.83 9.32 29.85
N ALA A 370 -8.89 8.48 29.82
CA ALA A 370 -10.01 8.66 28.89
C ALA A 370 -10.72 9.99 29.09
N GLU A 371 -10.92 10.41 30.36
CA GLU A 371 -11.50 11.75 30.68
C GLU A 371 -10.65 12.90 30.15
N LYS A 372 -9.32 12.79 30.26
CA LYS A 372 -8.41 13.80 29.71
C LYS A 372 -8.39 13.79 28.19
N ALA A 373 -8.33 12.61 27.57
CA ALA A 373 -8.37 12.45 26.11
C ALA A 373 -9.65 13.05 25.50
N SER A 374 -10.81 12.81 26.12
CA SER A 374 -12.07 13.39 25.63
C SER A 374 -12.08 14.91 25.63
N ARG A 375 -11.46 15.55 26.63
CA ARG A 375 -11.33 17.02 26.70
C ARG A 375 -10.46 17.61 25.60
N LEU A 376 -9.55 16.81 25.04
CA LEU A 376 -8.75 17.19 23.88
C LEU A 376 -9.51 17.06 22.55
N GLY A 377 -10.68 16.42 22.55
CA GLY A 377 -11.44 16.15 21.35
C GLY A 377 -11.03 14.86 20.64
N VAL A 378 -10.39 13.94 21.35
CA VAL A 378 -10.14 12.54 20.89
C VAL A 378 -11.47 11.86 20.64
N GLU A 379 -11.51 10.98 19.63
CA GLU A 379 -12.71 10.28 19.16
C GLU A 379 -12.64 8.77 19.42
N ARG A 380 -11.44 8.23 19.69
CA ARG A 380 -11.19 6.80 19.99
C ARG A 380 -10.17 6.65 21.10
N PHE A 381 -10.46 5.81 22.10
CA PHE A 381 -9.56 5.50 23.21
C PHE A 381 -9.11 4.04 23.13
N VAL A 382 -7.79 3.81 23.01
CA VAL A 382 -7.22 2.45 22.88
C VAL A 382 -6.41 2.11 24.12
N VAL A 383 -6.76 1.00 24.75
CA VAL A 383 -5.94 0.35 25.78
C VAL A 383 -4.94 -0.58 25.09
N ASP A 384 -3.66 -0.30 25.27
CA ASP A 384 -2.57 -1.09 24.70
C ASP A 384 -2.22 -2.33 25.55
N ASP A 385 -1.04 -2.95 25.40
CA ASP A 385 -0.60 -4.17 26.06
C ASP A 385 -0.71 -4.06 27.61
N GLY A 386 -0.95 -5.18 28.27
CA GLY A 386 -0.97 -5.27 29.74
C GLY A 386 -2.32 -5.48 30.42
N TRP A 387 -3.43 -5.62 29.71
CA TRP A 387 -4.79 -5.74 30.28
C TRP A 387 -5.20 -7.16 30.67
N PHE A 388 -4.52 -8.19 30.15
CA PHE A 388 -4.92 -9.61 30.18
C PHE A 388 -4.01 -10.49 31.03
N GLY A 389 -4.45 -11.71 31.36
CA GLY A 389 -3.67 -12.77 32.00
C GLY A 389 -2.81 -12.29 33.17
N GLN A 390 -1.59 -12.76 33.25
CA GLN A 390 -0.56 -12.26 34.19
C GLN A 390 0.38 -11.24 33.54
N ARG A 391 -0.07 -10.48 32.53
CA ARG A 391 0.69 -9.53 31.74
C ARG A 391 1.08 -8.28 32.52
N ASN A 392 2.14 -8.39 33.36
CA ASN A 392 2.72 -7.28 34.12
C ASN A 392 4.06 -6.80 33.54
N ASN A 393 4.59 -7.51 32.59
CA ASN A 393 5.77 -7.27 31.80
C ASN A 393 5.71 -8.15 30.54
N ASP A 394 6.73 -8.12 29.69
CA ASP A 394 6.77 -8.89 28.44
C ASP A 394 7.23 -10.36 28.60
N HIS A 395 7.51 -10.83 29.83
CA HIS A 395 7.96 -12.21 30.09
C HIS A 395 6.81 -13.21 30.32
N ALA A 396 5.60 -12.74 30.60
CA ALA A 396 4.50 -13.62 30.98
C ALA A 396 3.15 -13.21 30.38
N GLY A 397 2.23 -14.16 30.32
CA GLY A 397 0.81 -13.96 30.06
C GLY A 397 0.41 -13.85 28.59
N LEU A 398 1.35 -13.70 27.64
CA LEU A 398 0.98 -13.62 26.23
C LEU A 398 0.38 -14.95 25.75
N GLY A 399 -0.79 -14.88 25.13
CA GLY A 399 -1.63 -16.03 24.77
C GLY A 399 -2.86 -16.21 25.68
N ASP A 400 -2.86 -15.62 26.85
CA ASP A 400 -3.90 -15.75 27.88
C ASP A 400 -4.94 -14.62 27.74
N TRP A 401 -5.78 -14.68 26.71
CA TRP A 401 -6.72 -13.62 26.33
C TRP A 401 -7.95 -13.49 27.24
N TYR A 402 -7.73 -13.51 28.55
CA TYR A 402 -8.75 -13.23 29.56
C TYR A 402 -8.36 -12.01 30.40
N VAL A 403 -9.35 -11.22 30.79
CA VAL A 403 -9.14 -9.96 31.53
C VAL A 403 -8.45 -10.23 32.88
N ASN A 404 -7.39 -9.47 33.19
CA ASN A 404 -6.70 -9.58 34.47
C ASN A 404 -7.59 -9.03 35.59
N PRO A 405 -8.04 -9.89 36.54
CA PRO A 405 -9.00 -9.47 37.58
C PRO A 405 -8.41 -8.55 38.66
N LYS A 406 -7.08 -8.46 38.76
CA LYS A 406 -6.43 -7.51 39.68
C LYS A 406 -6.37 -6.09 39.08
N LYS A 407 -6.23 -6.00 37.74
CA LYS A 407 -6.18 -4.74 37.01
C LYS A 407 -7.58 -4.20 36.70
N PHE A 408 -8.50 -5.09 36.39
CA PHE A 408 -9.91 -4.82 36.05
C PHE A 408 -10.84 -5.73 36.88
N PRO A 409 -11.09 -5.38 38.14
CA PRO A 409 -11.86 -6.24 39.05
C PRO A 409 -13.31 -6.43 38.63
N HIS A 410 -13.85 -5.56 37.81
CA HIS A 410 -15.22 -5.60 37.28
C HIS A 410 -15.26 -5.94 35.76
N GLY A 411 -14.15 -6.46 35.18
CA GLY A 411 -14.01 -6.67 33.74
C GLY A 411 -13.75 -5.37 33.00
N LEU A 412 -13.77 -5.41 31.66
CA LEU A 412 -13.56 -4.23 30.81
C LEU A 412 -14.80 -3.32 30.72
N LYS A 413 -15.98 -3.86 30.99
CA LYS A 413 -17.24 -3.16 30.74
C LYS A 413 -17.33 -1.77 31.42
N PRO A 414 -16.95 -1.54 32.70
CA PRO A 414 -17.04 -0.22 33.31
C PRO A 414 -16.17 0.81 32.60
N LEU A 415 -14.97 0.43 32.14
CA LEU A 415 -14.10 1.31 31.36
C LEU A 415 -14.72 1.61 30.00
N ILE A 416 -15.22 0.61 29.28
CA ILE A 416 -15.86 0.76 27.97
C ILE A 416 -17.08 1.69 28.07
N ASP A 417 -17.95 1.46 29.05
CA ASP A 417 -19.13 2.31 29.29
C ASP A 417 -18.70 3.76 29.58
N ARG A 418 -17.60 3.97 30.34
CA ARG A 418 -17.07 5.30 30.60
C ARG A 418 -16.56 5.97 29.35
N VAL A 419 -15.79 5.27 28.51
CA VAL A 419 -15.27 5.77 27.23
C VAL A 419 -16.44 6.19 26.32
N HIS A 420 -17.46 5.34 26.17
CA HIS A 420 -18.66 5.66 25.40
C HIS A 420 -19.42 6.87 25.95
N SER A 421 -19.55 6.97 27.29
CA SER A 421 -20.22 8.12 27.92
C SER A 421 -19.49 9.45 27.67
N LEU A 422 -18.21 9.39 27.32
CA LEU A 422 -17.38 10.52 26.96
C LEU A 422 -17.41 10.83 25.45
N GLY A 423 -18.20 10.10 24.66
CA GLY A 423 -18.36 10.30 23.22
C GLY A 423 -17.26 9.69 22.35
N MET A 424 -16.45 8.78 22.89
CA MET A 424 -15.38 8.08 22.18
C MET A 424 -15.77 6.63 21.94
N ASP A 425 -15.25 6.01 20.88
CA ASP A 425 -15.26 4.55 20.75
C ASP A 425 -14.03 3.90 21.42
N PHE A 426 -14.09 2.58 21.65
CA PHE A 426 -13.09 1.85 22.44
C PHE A 426 -12.29 0.89 21.56
N GLY A 427 -10.96 0.87 21.73
CA GLY A 427 -10.05 -0.06 21.10
C GLY A 427 -9.21 -0.83 22.11
N LEU A 428 -8.70 -2.00 21.68
CA LEU A 428 -7.94 -2.92 22.53
C LEU A 428 -6.78 -3.55 21.74
N TRP A 429 -5.62 -3.69 22.38
CA TRP A 429 -4.44 -4.36 21.82
C TRP A 429 -4.51 -5.88 21.96
N VAL A 430 -4.06 -6.60 20.95
CA VAL A 430 -3.86 -8.05 20.93
C VAL A 430 -2.60 -8.43 20.14
N GLU A 431 -1.96 -9.56 20.52
CA GLU A 431 -0.84 -10.18 19.77
C GLU A 431 -1.07 -11.70 19.69
N PRO A 432 -2.06 -12.12 18.88
CA PRO A 432 -2.63 -13.48 18.99
C PRO A 432 -1.80 -14.57 18.31
N GLU A 433 -0.76 -14.23 17.59
CA GLU A 433 0.12 -15.17 16.88
C GLU A 433 1.32 -15.63 17.73
N MET A 434 1.49 -15.03 18.91
CA MET A 434 2.61 -15.29 19.81
C MET A 434 2.15 -15.80 21.16
N VAL A 435 3.07 -16.44 21.90
CA VAL A 435 2.84 -16.97 23.24
C VAL A 435 4.10 -16.83 24.09
N ASN A 436 3.95 -16.46 25.37
CA ASN A 436 5.07 -16.57 26.32
C ASN A 436 5.25 -18.01 26.80
N PRO A 437 6.46 -18.48 27.06
CA PRO A 437 6.69 -19.71 27.80
C PRO A 437 5.93 -19.74 29.13
N ASP A 438 5.91 -18.61 29.86
CA ASP A 438 5.15 -18.40 31.07
C ASP A 438 3.75 -17.86 30.76
N SER A 439 2.89 -18.72 30.20
CA SER A 439 1.48 -18.51 29.99
C SER A 439 0.66 -19.78 30.26
N ASP A 440 -0.59 -19.62 30.56
CA ASP A 440 -1.51 -20.78 30.72
C ASP A 440 -1.68 -21.51 29.38
N LEU A 441 -1.72 -20.76 28.29
CA LEU A 441 -1.81 -21.35 26.95
C LEU A 441 -0.63 -22.28 26.65
N ASN A 442 0.62 -21.82 26.86
CA ASN A 442 1.79 -22.65 26.58
C ASN A 442 1.93 -23.85 27.55
N ARG A 443 1.49 -23.71 28.81
CA ARG A 443 1.46 -24.82 29.75
C ARG A 443 0.48 -25.92 29.33
N ASN A 444 -0.67 -25.51 28.77
CA ASN A 444 -1.72 -26.45 28.35
C ASN A 444 -1.44 -27.05 26.97
N HIS A 445 -0.81 -26.28 26.09
CA HIS A 445 -0.58 -26.66 24.68
C HIS A 445 0.88 -26.35 24.25
N PRO A 446 1.89 -26.99 24.85
CA PRO A 446 3.28 -26.75 24.51
C PRO A 446 3.65 -27.23 23.09
N ASP A 447 2.79 -28.07 22.47
CA ASP A 447 2.90 -28.58 21.11
C ASP A 447 2.37 -27.59 20.04
N TRP A 448 1.70 -26.49 20.43
CA TRP A 448 1.17 -25.52 19.48
C TRP A 448 2.21 -24.53 18.94
N VAL A 449 3.40 -24.56 19.49
CA VAL A 449 4.51 -23.69 19.11
C VAL A 449 5.32 -24.31 17.98
N MET A 450 5.71 -23.50 17.00
CA MET A 450 6.65 -23.91 15.96
C MET A 450 7.95 -24.42 16.58
N ASN A 451 8.42 -25.59 16.16
CA ASN A 451 9.70 -26.15 16.65
C ASN A 451 10.23 -27.26 15.74
N PHE A 452 11.55 -27.47 15.81
CA PHE A 452 12.18 -28.67 15.28
C PHE A 452 12.42 -29.66 16.40
N PRO A 453 11.97 -30.92 16.31
CA PRO A 453 12.14 -31.93 17.35
C PRO A 453 13.61 -32.10 17.73
N GLY A 454 13.89 -32.11 19.05
CA GLY A 454 15.25 -32.27 19.57
C GLY A 454 16.14 -31.01 19.45
N ARG A 455 15.60 -29.87 19.06
CA ARG A 455 16.31 -28.58 19.06
C ARG A 455 15.75 -27.65 20.14
N PRO A 456 16.56 -26.76 20.71
CA PRO A 456 16.07 -25.70 21.58
C PRO A 456 15.09 -24.81 20.85
N ARG A 457 14.11 -24.28 21.59
CA ARG A 457 13.21 -23.22 21.09
C ARG A 457 13.88 -21.87 21.34
N THR A 458 14.01 -21.07 20.30
CA THR A 458 14.58 -19.71 20.42
C THR A 458 13.48 -18.74 20.87
N GLU A 459 13.74 -18.01 21.92
CA GLU A 459 12.87 -16.92 22.36
C GLU A 459 13.35 -15.59 21.76
N GLY A 460 12.46 -14.86 21.11
CA GLY A 460 12.64 -13.46 20.72
C GLY A 460 11.62 -12.61 21.48
N ARG A 461 12.04 -11.55 22.17
CA ARG A 461 11.18 -10.75 23.07
C ARG A 461 10.42 -11.60 24.09
N ASN A 462 11.08 -12.65 24.65
CA ASN A 462 10.47 -13.60 25.57
C ASN A 462 9.25 -14.36 25.01
N GLN A 463 9.15 -14.47 23.70
CA GLN A 463 8.01 -15.04 22.98
C GLN A 463 8.40 -16.22 22.10
N LEU A 464 7.44 -17.11 21.89
CA LEU A 464 7.44 -18.20 20.93
C LEU A 464 6.32 -17.95 19.90
N VAL A 465 6.46 -18.54 18.70
CA VAL A 465 5.47 -18.38 17.63
C VAL A 465 4.49 -19.55 17.65
N LEU A 466 3.19 -19.26 17.69
CA LEU A 466 2.15 -20.27 17.51
C LEU A 466 2.12 -20.77 16.07
N ASN A 467 1.95 -22.06 15.87
CA ASN A 467 1.86 -22.65 14.54
C ASN A 467 0.44 -22.50 13.96
N LEU A 468 0.13 -21.33 13.40
CA LEU A 468 -1.16 -21.08 12.73
C LEU A 468 -1.42 -21.98 11.49
N ALA A 469 -0.41 -22.71 10.97
CA ALA A 469 -0.68 -23.70 9.92
C ALA A 469 -1.53 -24.88 10.41
N ARG A 470 -1.66 -25.08 11.73
CA ARG A 470 -2.54 -26.05 12.36
C ARG A 470 -3.96 -25.51 12.45
N ASP A 471 -4.94 -26.33 12.12
CA ASP A 471 -6.35 -25.94 12.17
C ASP A 471 -6.85 -25.71 13.61
N ASP A 472 -6.39 -26.51 14.58
CA ASP A 472 -6.75 -26.36 16.00
C ASP A 472 -6.23 -25.03 16.61
N VAL A 473 -5.02 -24.62 16.25
CA VAL A 473 -4.43 -23.32 16.65
C VAL A 473 -5.18 -22.15 15.99
N LYS A 474 -5.46 -22.26 14.69
CA LYS A 474 -6.28 -21.28 13.95
C LYS A 474 -7.64 -21.07 14.61
N GLU A 475 -8.35 -22.17 14.93
CA GLU A 475 -9.66 -22.08 15.56
C GLU A 475 -9.59 -21.51 17.00
N TYR A 476 -8.55 -21.83 17.76
CA TYR A 476 -8.34 -21.23 19.08
C TYR A 476 -8.19 -19.72 19.00
N VAL A 477 -7.30 -19.24 18.10
CA VAL A 477 -7.07 -17.79 17.93
C VAL A 477 -8.35 -17.09 17.48
N PHE A 478 -9.03 -17.64 16.47
CA PHE A 478 -10.30 -17.07 16.01
C PHE A 478 -11.33 -17.00 17.15
N ASN A 479 -11.57 -18.10 17.85
CA ASN A 479 -12.59 -18.18 18.91
C ASN A 479 -12.27 -17.26 20.10
N SER A 480 -10.99 -17.07 20.41
CA SER A 480 -10.56 -16.17 21.50
C SER A 480 -10.87 -14.71 21.16
N LEU A 481 -10.53 -14.28 19.94
CA LEU A 481 -10.79 -12.92 19.48
C LEU A 481 -12.28 -12.67 19.22
N ASP A 482 -12.98 -13.65 18.64
CA ASP A 482 -14.42 -13.57 18.40
C ASP A 482 -15.20 -13.39 19.72
N ARG A 483 -14.85 -14.16 20.76
CA ARG A 483 -15.44 -14.00 22.10
C ARG A 483 -15.12 -12.63 22.67
N LEU A 484 -13.87 -12.20 22.59
CA LEU A 484 -13.43 -10.89 23.10
C LEU A 484 -14.27 -9.74 22.51
N VAL A 485 -14.49 -9.75 21.20
CA VAL A 485 -15.27 -8.73 20.50
C VAL A 485 -16.78 -8.90 20.73
N THR A 486 -17.27 -10.15 20.86
CA THR A 486 -18.70 -10.43 21.14
C THR A 486 -19.11 -9.98 22.53
N ASP A 487 -18.26 -10.24 23.54
CA ASP A 487 -18.58 -9.98 24.95
C ASP A 487 -18.35 -8.50 25.33
N ASN A 488 -17.63 -7.75 24.49
CA ASN A 488 -17.24 -6.36 24.74
C ASN A 488 -17.52 -5.49 23.50
N ASP A 489 -17.96 -4.26 23.70
CA ASP A 489 -18.17 -3.31 22.59
C ASP A 489 -16.84 -2.67 22.17
N ILE A 490 -16.06 -3.43 21.40
CA ILE A 490 -14.74 -3.08 20.89
C ILE A 490 -14.88 -2.65 19.42
N ALA A 491 -14.51 -1.41 19.13
CA ALA A 491 -14.54 -0.84 17.78
C ALA A 491 -13.23 -1.04 17.01
N LEU A 492 -12.10 -1.22 17.71
CA LEU A 492 -10.78 -1.42 17.10
C LEU A 492 -10.00 -2.51 17.83
N LEU A 493 -9.40 -3.43 17.10
CA LEU A 493 -8.28 -4.25 17.59
C LEU A 493 -6.97 -3.72 17.03
N LYS A 494 -6.01 -3.36 17.90
CA LYS A 494 -4.61 -3.16 17.51
C LYS A 494 -3.95 -4.55 17.53
N TRP A 495 -3.74 -5.10 16.32
CA TRP A 495 -3.18 -6.43 16.11
C TRP A 495 -1.68 -6.33 15.92
N ASP A 496 -0.94 -6.76 16.92
CA ASP A 496 0.52 -6.72 16.93
C ASP A 496 1.16 -8.07 16.55
N TYR A 497 2.44 -8.01 16.14
CA TYR A 497 3.27 -9.15 15.74
C TYR A 497 4.73 -8.81 16.00
N ASN A 498 5.24 -9.09 17.20
CA ASN A 498 6.53 -8.56 17.66
C ASN A 498 7.71 -9.54 17.53
N ARG A 499 7.55 -10.63 16.82
CA ARG A 499 8.58 -11.64 16.70
C ARG A 499 8.61 -12.30 15.32
N ASN A 500 9.80 -12.40 14.73
CA ASN A 500 10.04 -13.18 13.51
C ASN A 500 10.18 -14.67 13.82
N TRP A 501 10.04 -15.53 12.81
CA TRP A 501 10.23 -16.96 12.91
C TRP A 501 11.71 -17.30 13.07
N SER A 502 12.02 -18.26 13.92
CA SER A 502 13.35 -18.84 14.10
C SER A 502 13.37 -20.33 13.72
N GLU A 503 12.37 -21.09 14.14
CA GLU A 503 12.25 -22.53 13.88
C GLU A 503 10.92 -22.83 13.19
N PRO A 504 10.80 -22.70 11.85
CA PRO A 504 9.54 -22.94 11.11
C PRO A 504 9.26 -24.44 10.98
N GLY A 505 9.21 -25.15 12.10
CA GLY A 505 8.96 -26.58 12.17
C GLY A 505 7.49 -26.89 12.44
N TRP A 506 7.00 -27.95 11.82
CA TRP A 506 5.64 -28.49 11.99
C TRP A 506 5.70 -30.01 12.14
N PRO A 507 6.15 -30.52 13.32
CA PRO A 507 6.42 -31.93 13.51
C PRO A 507 5.16 -32.84 13.40
N GLU A 508 3.96 -32.30 13.61
CA GLU A 508 2.70 -33.05 13.51
C GLU A 508 2.27 -33.29 12.07
N ALA A 509 2.77 -32.51 11.12
CA ALA A 509 2.49 -32.73 9.70
C ALA A 509 3.37 -33.86 9.13
N PRO A 510 2.88 -34.61 8.10
CA PRO A 510 3.71 -35.52 7.34
C PRO A 510 4.97 -34.83 6.86
N LEU A 511 6.12 -35.51 6.90
CA LEU A 511 7.43 -34.94 6.54
C LEU A 511 7.42 -34.21 5.17
N ALA A 512 6.72 -34.75 4.21
CA ALA A 512 6.61 -34.17 2.86
C ALA A 512 5.75 -32.89 2.83
N ASP A 513 4.95 -32.60 3.86
CA ASP A 513 4.05 -31.44 3.93
C ASP A 513 4.51 -30.39 4.94
N GLN A 514 5.54 -30.66 5.76
CA GLN A 514 5.99 -29.76 6.81
C GLN A 514 6.33 -28.35 6.29
N LYS A 515 6.91 -28.25 5.08
CA LYS A 515 7.27 -26.96 4.47
C LYS A 515 6.06 -26.17 3.91
N LYS A 516 4.86 -26.78 3.85
CA LYS A 516 3.62 -26.03 3.58
C LYS A 516 3.33 -24.96 4.64
N ILE A 517 4.01 -25.01 5.79
CA ILE A 517 3.89 -24.02 6.87
C ILE A 517 4.11 -22.59 6.36
N TRP A 518 5.04 -22.37 5.43
CA TRP A 518 5.35 -21.05 4.86
C TRP A 518 4.17 -20.39 4.12
N VAL A 519 3.27 -21.19 3.60
CA VAL A 519 2.07 -20.74 2.87
C VAL A 519 0.84 -20.81 3.77
N ARG A 520 0.62 -21.95 4.41
CA ARG A 520 -0.61 -22.24 5.15
C ARG A 520 -0.79 -21.34 6.39
N TYR A 521 0.30 -20.98 7.05
CA TYR A 521 0.25 -20.04 8.15
C TYR A 521 -0.39 -18.70 7.74
N VAL A 522 0.09 -18.12 6.64
CA VAL A 522 -0.41 -16.82 6.17
C VAL A 522 -1.85 -16.93 5.64
N GLN A 523 -2.17 -18.01 4.94
CA GLN A 523 -3.55 -18.27 4.51
C GLN A 523 -4.50 -18.38 5.70
N ASN A 524 -4.10 -19.08 6.77
CA ASN A 524 -4.89 -19.20 7.99
C ASN A 524 -4.99 -17.88 8.78
N LEU A 525 -3.92 -17.06 8.79
CA LEU A 525 -3.97 -15.70 9.34
C LEU A 525 -5.03 -14.85 8.59
N TYR A 526 -5.01 -14.89 7.27
CA TYR A 526 -6.00 -14.18 6.46
C TYR A 526 -7.42 -14.69 6.73
N GLU A 527 -7.61 -16.00 6.82
CA GLU A 527 -8.91 -16.60 7.13
C GLU A 527 -9.44 -16.15 8.51
N ILE A 528 -8.58 -16.09 9.53
CA ILE A 528 -8.96 -15.59 10.87
C ILE A 528 -9.48 -14.16 10.77
N ILE A 529 -8.73 -13.27 10.11
CA ILE A 529 -9.10 -11.85 10.01
C ILE A 529 -10.38 -11.70 9.18
N ASP A 530 -10.47 -12.37 8.02
CA ASP A 530 -11.62 -12.30 7.13
C ASP A 530 -12.90 -12.82 7.83
N ARG A 531 -12.82 -13.90 8.62
CA ARG A 531 -13.93 -14.42 9.44
C ARG A 531 -14.34 -13.45 10.54
N LEU A 532 -13.37 -12.83 11.25
CA LEU A 532 -13.65 -11.81 12.26
C LEU A 532 -14.39 -10.62 11.66
N ARG A 533 -13.91 -10.09 10.54
CA ARG A 533 -14.56 -8.97 9.86
C ARG A 533 -15.95 -9.33 9.33
N SER A 534 -16.12 -10.52 8.78
CA SER A 534 -17.42 -10.99 8.32
C SER A 534 -18.45 -11.09 9.47
N LYS A 535 -18.02 -11.55 10.64
CA LYS A 535 -18.87 -11.69 11.82
C LYS A 535 -19.10 -10.35 12.54
N HIS A 536 -18.09 -9.49 12.54
CA HIS A 536 -18.07 -8.18 13.21
C HIS A 536 -17.81 -7.06 12.19
N PRO A 537 -18.77 -6.71 11.33
CA PRO A 537 -18.55 -5.81 10.16
C PRO A 537 -18.25 -4.35 10.56
N ARG A 538 -18.40 -3.97 11.83
CA ARG A 538 -18.01 -2.65 12.34
C ARG A 538 -16.64 -2.63 13.00
N LEU A 539 -16.02 -3.80 13.19
CA LEU A 539 -14.70 -3.93 13.77
C LEU A 539 -13.66 -3.38 12.81
N GLU A 540 -12.85 -2.44 13.27
CA GLU A 540 -11.65 -1.98 12.59
C GLU A 540 -10.41 -2.67 13.17
N ILE A 541 -9.36 -2.80 12.35
CA ILE A 541 -8.09 -3.41 12.77
C ILE A 541 -6.94 -2.47 12.44
N GLU A 542 -6.07 -2.22 13.43
CA GLU A 542 -4.77 -1.58 13.23
C GLU A 542 -3.69 -2.66 13.16
N GLY A 543 -2.95 -2.71 12.04
CA GLY A 543 -1.79 -3.59 11.90
C GLY A 543 -0.56 -2.98 12.55
N CYS A 544 0.06 -3.71 13.48
CA CYS A 544 1.35 -3.41 14.10
C CYS A 544 2.25 -4.65 14.03
N SER A 545 3.54 -4.48 13.97
CA SER A 545 4.51 -5.58 13.93
C SER A 545 5.86 -5.11 14.48
N GLY A 546 5.89 -4.70 15.75
CA GLY A 546 7.03 -3.97 16.28
C GLY A 546 7.31 -2.73 15.43
N GLY A 547 6.30 -1.91 15.19
CA GLY A 547 6.29 -0.90 14.15
C GLY A 547 5.74 -1.41 12.82
N GLY A 548 6.37 -1.05 11.71
CA GLY A 548 5.92 -1.30 10.34
C GLY A 548 6.51 -2.55 9.68
N ALA A 549 6.80 -3.62 10.43
CA ALA A 549 7.45 -4.81 9.85
C ALA A 549 6.55 -5.66 8.96
N ARG A 550 5.22 -5.54 9.06
CA ARG A 550 4.27 -6.32 8.25
C ARG A 550 3.26 -5.40 7.57
N VAL A 551 3.73 -4.74 6.52
CA VAL A 551 2.89 -3.86 5.68
C VAL A 551 3.06 -4.27 4.23
N ASP A 552 1.96 -4.68 3.62
CA ASP A 552 1.83 -5.14 2.24
C ASP A 552 0.35 -5.11 1.84
N LEU A 553 0.04 -5.27 0.56
CA LEU A 553 -1.36 -5.22 0.08
C LEU A 553 -2.21 -6.38 0.61
N GLY A 554 -1.60 -7.51 1.00
CA GLY A 554 -2.33 -8.62 1.62
C GLY A 554 -2.90 -8.26 2.99
N MET A 555 -2.09 -7.57 3.83
CA MET A 555 -2.57 -7.01 5.10
C MET A 555 -3.50 -5.83 4.88
N LEU A 556 -3.15 -4.89 3.97
CA LEU A 556 -4.00 -3.72 3.72
C LEU A 556 -5.43 -4.08 3.28
N HIS A 557 -5.61 -5.21 2.61
CA HIS A 557 -6.94 -5.72 2.28
C HIS A 557 -7.78 -6.08 3.51
N ARG A 558 -7.13 -6.24 4.68
CA ARG A 558 -7.72 -6.78 5.92
C ARG A 558 -7.67 -5.84 7.10
N VAL A 559 -6.78 -4.84 7.08
CA VAL A 559 -6.60 -3.88 8.17
C VAL A 559 -6.97 -2.46 7.72
N ASP A 560 -7.50 -1.68 8.63
CA ASP A 560 -8.03 -0.34 8.35
C ASP A 560 -6.99 0.74 8.50
N GLN A 561 -5.96 0.49 9.31
CA GLN A 561 -4.83 1.39 9.53
C GLN A 561 -3.58 0.61 9.94
N ILE A 562 -2.43 1.26 9.81
CA ILE A 562 -1.10 0.71 10.08
C ILE A 562 -0.37 1.60 11.08
N TRP A 563 0.29 0.98 12.05
CA TRP A 563 1.32 1.61 12.87
C TRP A 563 2.68 1.47 12.16
N PRO A 564 3.20 2.53 11.48
CA PRO A 564 4.34 2.37 10.57
C PRO A 564 5.69 2.28 11.27
N SER A 565 5.80 2.72 12.54
CA SER A 565 7.04 2.69 13.31
C SER A 565 6.80 2.94 14.79
N ASP A 566 7.53 2.22 15.66
CA ASP A 566 7.59 2.50 17.10
C ASP A 566 8.39 3.77 17.41
N ASN A 567 9.09 4.34 16.43
CA ASN A 567 9.74 5.62 16.59
C ASN A 567 8.71 6.74 16.51
N THR A 568 8.45 7.39 17.62
CA THR A 568 7.51 8.51 17.77
C THR A 568 8.19 9.88 17.77
N ASP A 569 9.51 9.94 17.56
CA ASP A 569 10.22 11.20 17.40
C ASP A 569 9.74 11.98 16.17
N ALA A 570 9.28 13.20 16.34
CA ALA A 570 8.63 13.95 15.28
C ALA A 570 9.55 14.26 14.09
N LEU A 571 10.85 14.43 14.31
CA LEU A 571 11.81 14.68 13.24
C LEU A 571 12.09 13.39 12.46
N ASP A 572 12.38 12.29 13.16
CA ASP A 572 12.62 10.99 12.51
C ASP A 572 11.37 10.53 11.72
N ARG A 573 10.17 10.83 12.25
CA ARG A 573 8.89 10.53 11.59
C ARG A 573 8.71 11.26 10.25
N LEU A 574 9.34 12.40 10.02
CA LEU A 574 9.28 13.05 8.70
C LEU A 574 9.89 12.17 7.61
N THR A 575 11.02 11.52 7.91
CA THR A 575 11.66 10.58 6.97
C THR A 575 10.87 9.26 6.85
N ILE A 576 10.45 8.70 7.99
CA ILE A 576 9.68 7.45 8.05
C ILE A 576 8.35 7.60 7.28
N GLN A 577 7.60 8.67 7.50
CA GLN A 577 6.31 8.94 6.85
C GLN A 577 6.48 9.28 5.36
N TYR A 578 7.56 9.98 5.00
CA TYR A 578 7.90 10.22 3.60
C TYR A 578 8.09 8.90 2.84
N GLY A 579 8.97 8.02 3.35
CA GLY A 579 9.20 6.72 2.73
C GLY A 579 7.97 5.81 2.73
N PHE A 580 7.16 5.81 3.80
CA PHE A 580 5.88 5.09 3.83
C PHE A 580 4.97 5.51 2.68
N THR A 581 4.89 6.81 2.39
CA THR A 581 4.03 7.35 1.33
C THR A 581 4.56 7.15 -0.09
N GLU A 582 5.73 6.54 -0.29
CA GLU A 582 6.13 6.06 -1.62
C GLU A 582 5.22 4.93 -2.10
N ALA A 583 4.82 4.05 -1.19
CA ALA A 583 4.03 2.86 -1.50
C ALA A 583 2.59 2.92 -0.96
N TYR A 584 2.34 3.54 0.20
CA TYR A 584 1.07 3.43 0.93
C TYR A 584 0.40 4.77 1.16
N THR A 585 -0.95 4.76 1.05
CA THR A 585 -1.77 5.97 1.24
C THR A 585 -1.67 6.52 2.67
N PRO A 586 -1.62 7.86 2.84
CA PRO A 586 -1.68 8.50 4.16
C PRO A 586 -2.92 8.13 4.99
N HIS A 587 -3.99 7.68 4.35
CA HIS A 587 -5.22 7.22 5.00
C HIS A 587 -4.97 6.14 6.06
N VAL A 588 -4.09 5.20 5.75
CA VAL A 588 -3.79 4.06 6.64
C VAL A 588 -2.64 4.34 7.60
N MET A 589 -1.90 5.44 7.42
CA MET A 589 -0.68 5.75 8.16
C MET A 589 -1.00 6.42 9.51
N MET A 590 -0.93 5.67 10.61
CA MET A 590 -1.10 6.20 11.96
C MET A 590 0.15 6.93 12.46
N ALA A 591 -0.03 8.09 13.07
CA ALA A 591 1.06 8.87 13.64
C ALA A 591 0.65 9.51 14.98
N TRP A 592 1.50 9.34 16.01
CA TRP A 592 1.19 9.82 17.35
C TRP A 592 2.00 11.05 17.74
N VAL A 593 1.35 11.92 18.50
CA VAL A 593 2.00 12.97 19.30
C VAL A 593 2.33 12.38 20.66
N THR A 594 3.61 12.35 21.02
CA THR A 594 4.11 11.74 22.26
C THR A 594 4.87 12.75 23.14
N ASP A 595 5.30 12.32 24.31
CA ASP A 595 6.03 13.16 25.27
C ASP A 595 7.44 13.49 24.79
N VAL A 596 8.03 14.51 25.41
CA VAL A 596 9.45 14.85 25.28
C VAL A 596 10.10 14.90 26.68
N PRO A 597 11.39 14.51 26.83
CA PRO A 597 12.29 13.96 25.81
C PRO A 597 11.76 12.66 25.20
N ASN A 598 11.94 12.46 23.88
CA ASN A 598 11.48 11.23 23.21
C ASN A 598 12.20 10.00 23.75
N GLY A 599 11.45 8.89 23.95
CA GLY A 599 11.97 7.66 24.55
C GLY A 599 13.05 6.94 23.71
N ILE A 600 13.05 7.13 22.38
CA ILE A 600 14.01 6.47 21.47
C ILE A 600 15.36 7.19 21.46
N ASN A 601 15.36 8.52 21.34
CA ASN A 601 16.59 9.29 21.04
C ASN A 601 16.85 10.47 22.01
N GLY A 602 15.93 10.72 22.96
CA GLY A 602 16.06 11.81 23.92
C GLY A 602 15.81 13.22 23.34
N ARG A 603 15.33 13.34 22.10
CA ARG A 603 15.10 14.63 21.46
C ARG A 603 13.93 15.38 22.09
N VAL A 604 14.08 16.71 22.15
CA VAL A 604 13.03 17.62 22.60
C VAL A 604 12.62 18.52 21.45
N THR A 605 11.35 18.40 21.02
CA THR A 605 10.77 19.20 19.94
C THR A 605 9.55 19.95 20.45
N PRO A 606 9.21 21.14 19.88
CA PRO A 606 8.01 21.88 20.23
C PRO A 606 6.73 21.06 20.02
N LEU A 607 5.71 21.26 20.87
CA LEU A 607 4.45 20.52 20.76
C LEU A 607 3.75 20.74 19.41
N ALA A 608 3.78 21.97 18.88
CA ALA A 608 3.22 22.30 17.58
C ALA A 608 3.93 21.51 16.44
N PHE A 609 5.26 21.40 16.50
CA PHE A 609 6.03 20.59 15.52
C PHE A 609 5.62 19.12 15.57
N ARG A 610 5.47 18.54 16.77
CA ARG A 610 5.00 17.15 16.96
C ARG A 610 3.61 16.93 16.37
N PHE A 611 2.67 17.85 16.61
CA PHE A 611 1.33 17.80 16.02
C PHE A 611 1.38 17.87 14.49
N LEU A 612 2.09 18.84 13.93
CA LEU A 612 2.16 19.00 12.47
C LEU A 612 2.78 17.77 11.79
N ALA A 613 3.82 17.17 12.37
CA ALA A 613 4.40 15.93 11.87
C ALA A 613 3.38 14.76 11.92
N ALA A 614 2.63 14.61 13.02
CA ALA A 614 1.62 13.57 13.14
C ALA A 614 0.39 13.81 12.23
N MET A 615 0.06 15.06 11.93
CA MET A 615 -1.08 15.44 11.09
C MET A 615 -0.89 15.15 9.59
N THR A 616 0.31 14.74 9.15
CA THR A 616 0.54 14.30 7.76
C THR A 616 -0.02 12.91 7.46
N GLY A 617 -0.60 12.23 8.44
CA GLY A 617 -1.31 10.97 8.32
C GLY A 617 -2.56 10.95 9.20
N SER A 618 -2.93 9.79 9.73
CA SER A 618 -4.02 9.63 10.69
C SER A 618 -3.53 10.00 12.08
N LEU A 619 -4.09 11.07 12.66
CA LEU A 619 -3.63 11.65 13.91
C LEU A 619 -4.00 10.81 15.12
N GLY A 620 -3.00 10.50 15.95
CA GLY A 620 -3.16 9.94 17.28
C GLY A 620 -2.37 10.70 18.34
N ILE A 621 -2.61 10.37 19.60
CA ILE A 621 -1.88 10.87 20.76
C ILE A 621 -1.47 9.65 21.60
N GLY A 622 -0.15 9.55 21.92
CA GLY A 622 0.41 8.51 22.78
C GLY A 622 0.98 9.08 24.09
N GLY A 623 1.14 10.39 24.21
CA GLY A 623 1.75 11.03 25.36
C GLY A 623 0.98 10.85 26.68
N ASN A 624 1.67 10.94 27.81
CA ASN A 624 1.09 10.82 29.12
C ASN A 624 0.33 12.11 29.51
N LEU A 625 -0.95 12.17 29.23
CA LEU A 625 -1.82 13.31 29.50
C LEU A 625 -1.86 13.75 30.99
N ASN A 626 -1.35 12.91 31.92
CA ASN A 626 -1.23 13.30 33.32
C ASN A 626 -0.09 14.30 33.56
N LYS A 627 0.86 14.42 32.62
CA LYS A 627 2.02 15.33 32.70
C LYS A 627 1.78 16.65 31.94
N TRP A 628 0.75 16.71 31.08
CA TRP A 628 0.52 17.88 30.23
C TRP A 628 0.01 19.08 31.02
N THR A 629 0.57 20.25 30.73
CA THR A 629 0.16 21.55 31.30
C THR A 629 -1.11 22.07 30.62
N ASP A 630 -1.77 23.02 31.24
CA ASP A 630 -2.96 23.69 30.67
C ASP A 630 -2.66 24.39 29.33
N ASP A 631 -1.45 24.91 29.16
CA ASP A 631 -1.00 25.50 27.89
C ASP A 631 -0.85 24.43 26.80
N GLU A 632 -0.24 23.28 27.11
CA GLU A 632 -0.13 22.17 26.18
C GLU A 632 -1.50 21.60 25.80
N VAL A 633 -2.42 21.49 26.75
CA VAL A 633 -3.83 21.09 26.49
C VAL A 633 -4.50 22.11 25.57
N SER A 634 -4.27 23.42 25.76
CA SER A 634 -4.83 24.46 24.90
C SER A 634 -4.29 24.37 23.45
N VAL A 635 -2.99 24.14 23.28
CA VAL A 635 -2.37 23.93 21.97
C VAL A 635 -2.95 22.68 21.31
N ALA A 636 -3.02 21.56 22.04
CA ALA A 636 -3.55 20.30 21.52
C ALA A 636 -5.00 20.43 21.03
N ASN A 637 -5.87 21.09 21.78
CA ASN A 637 -7.26 21.35 21.38
C ASN A 637 -7.35 22.10 20.05
N LYS A 638 -6.52 23.12 19.86
CA LYS A 638 -6.49 23.90 18.61
C LYS A 638 -5.98 23.05 17.44
N MET A 639 -4.91 22.26 17.65
CA MET A 639 -4.33 21.40 16.61
C MET A 639 -5.28 20.28 16.20
N ILE A 640 -5.97 19.65 17.15
CA ILE A 640 -6.99 18.64 16.87
C ILE A 640 -8.18 19.27 16.11
N SER A 641 -8.63 20.46 16.52
CA SER A 641 -9.70 21.16 15.81
C SER A 641 -9.32 21.51 14.38
N LEU A 642 -8.07 21.92 14.15
CA LEU A 642 -7.52 22.13 12.81
C LEU A 642 -7.52 20.84 12.01
N TYR A 643 -6.95 19.77 12.60
CA TYR A 643 -6.87 18.47 11.90
C TYR A 643 -8.25 17.99 11.45
N LYS A 644 -9.27 18.11 12.28
CA LYS A 644 -10.66 17.73 11.92
C LYS A 644 -11.21 18.50 10.71
N GLN A 645 -10.71 19.72 10.45
CA GLN A 645 -11.11 20.50 9.27
C GLN A 645 -10.40 20.05 7.98
N ILE A 646 -9.23 19.44 8.10
CA ILE A 646 -8.37 19.09 6.97
C ILE A 646 -8.18 17.58 6.80
N ARG A 647 -8.63 16.76 7.75
CA ARG A 647 -8.33 15.30 7.74
C ARG A 647 -8.83 14.58 6.50
N ALA A 648 -9.97 14.99 5.93
CA ALA A 648 -10.46 14.39 4.68
C ALA A 648 -9.50 14.67 3.51
N THR A 649 -8.95 15.88 3.45
CA THR A 649 -7.94 16.25 2.46
C THR A 649 -6.64 15.48 2.66
N VAL A 650 -6.22 15.26 3.91
CA VAL A 650 -4.99 14.52 4.23
C VAL A 650 -5.16 13.02 3.98
N GLN A 651 -6.26 12.43 4.45
CA GLN A 651 -6.47 10.98 4.39
C GLN A 651 -6.88 10.50 3.00
N ASP A 652 -7.77 11.22 2.31
CA ASP A 652 -8.37 10.78 1.03
C ASP A 652 -7.87 11.58 -0.18
N GLY A 653 -7.05 12.59 0.04
CA GLY A 653 -6.57 13.48 -1.01
C GLY A 653 -5.38 12.95 -1.79
N LYS A 654 -4.98 13.73 -2.80
CA LYS A 654 -3.78 13.47 -3.61
C LYS A 654 -2.57 14.05 -2.89
N LEU A 655 -1.54 13.25 -2.66
CA LEU A 655 -0.29 13.66 -2.04
C LEU A 655 0.71 14.12 -3.11
N TYR A 656 1.38 15.25 -2.83
CA TYR A 656 2.55 15.77 -3.55
C TYR A 656 3.69 15.99 -2.56
N ARG A 657 4.83 15.37 -2.82
CA ARG A 657 6.06 15.50 -2.01
C ARG A 657 6.91 16.64 -2.57
N LEU A 658 6.68 17.86 -2.07
CA LEU A 658 7.29 19.07 -2.62
C LEU A 658 8.78 19.22 -2.26
N SER A 659 9.21 18.69 -1.13
CA SER A 659 10.61 18.69 -0.70
C SER A 659 10.89 17.50 0.22
N SER A 660 11.91 16.72 -0.12
CA SER A 660 12.30 15.53 0.65
C SER A 660 13.02 15.91 1.96
N PRO A 661 12.68 15.28 3.10
CA PRO A 661 13.40 15.46 4.35
C PRO A 661 14.84 14.93 4.32
N MET A 662 15.20 14.14 3.33
CA MET A 662 16.54 13.57 3.15
C MET A 662 17.45 14.46 2.29
N ALA A 663 16.88 15.44 1.57
CA ALA A 663 17.63 16.28 0.64
C ALA A 663 18.19 17.54 1.30
N SER A 664 17.55 18.06 2.34
CA SER A 664 17.95 19.30 3.01
C SER A 664 17.40 19.40 4.43
N GLU A 665 17.71 20.50 5.12
CA GLU A 665 17.17 20.82 6.43
C GLU A 665 15.70 21.30 6.37
N PHE A 666 15.08 21.25 5.20
CA PHE A 666 13.69 21.65 4.95
C PHE A 666 12.94 20.54 4.23
N SER A 667 11.71 20.30 4.64
CA SER A 667 10.80 19.40 3.92
C SER A 667 9.39 19.96 3.84
N ALA A 668 8.65 19.55 2.79
CA ALA A 668 7.28 19.97 2.59
C ALA A 668 6.45 18.90 1.87
N MET A 669 5.20 18.76 2.30
CA MET A 669 4.20 17.88 1.69
C MET A 669 2.91 18.67 1.44
N GLN A 670 2.25 18.40 0.32
CA GLN A 670 0.97 19.01 -0.05
C GLN A 670 -0.07 17.91 -0.30
N TYR A 671 -1.28 18.17 0.16
CA TYR A 671 -2.44 17.32 -0.07
C TYR A 671 -3.53 18.13 -0.77
N ILE A 672 -4.22 17.53 -1.75
CA ILE A 672 -5.35 18.15 -2.44
C ILE A 672 -6.56 17.23 -2.30
N SER A 673 -7.69 17.76 -1.84
CA SER A 673 -8.94 17.01 -1.71
C SER A 673 -9.40 16.40 -3.05
N ARG A 674 -10.14 15.29 -3.00
CA ARG A 674 -10.63 14.60 -4.21
C ARG A 674 -11.42 15.52 -5.16
N ASP A 675 -12.16 16.46 -4.61
CA ASP A 675 -12.99 17.44 -5.34
C ASP A 675 -12.22 18.70 -5.75
N ASN A 676 -10.92 18.79 -5.44
CA ASN A 676 -10.04 19.95 -5.68
C ASN A 676 -10.56 21.26 -5.04
N GLN A 677 -11.38 21.20 -3.97
CA GLN A 677 -11.88 22.38 -3.28
C GLN A 677 -10.96 22.84 -2.14
N GLN A 678 -10.14 21.96 -1.61
CA GLN A 678 -9.21 22.26 -0.54
C GLN A 678 -7.82 21.69 -0.84
N ALA A 679 -6.77 22.45 -0.51
CA ALA A 679 -5.42 21.92 -0.41
C ALA A 679 -4.82 22.27 0.95
N VAL A 680 -3.85 21.45 1.39
CA VAL A 680 -3.13 21.65 2.66
C VAL A 680 -1.65 21.38 2.41
N VAL A 681 -0.81 22.29 2.91
CA VAL A 681 0.66 22.13 2.90
C VAL A 681 1.15 22.04 4.33
N PHE A 682 1.98 21.06 4.60
CA PHE A 682 2.82 21.00 5.81
C PHE A 682 4.26 21.26 5.42
N ALA A 683 4.91 22.20 6.12
CA ALA A 683 6.29 22.57 5.87
C ALA A 683 7.08 22.59 7.18
N PHE A 684 8.28 22.00 7.14
CA PHE A 684 9.12 21.75 8.32
C PHE A 684 10.54 22.27 8.08
N LEU A 685 11.05 23.05 9.02
CA LEU A 685 12.46 23.43 9.11
C LEU A 685 13.11 22.60 10.22
N HIS A 686 13.97 21.66 9.83
CA HIS A 686 14.59 20.72 10.77
C HIS A 686 15.66 21.41 11.62
N SER A 687 16.49 22.24 10.95
CA SER A 687 17.52 23.06 11.58
C SER A 687 17.81 24.29 10.71
N GLN A 688 18.32 25.34 11.31
CA GLN A 688 18.71 26.53 10.55
C GLN A 688 20.16 26.89 10.82
N GLN A 689 20.99 26.83 9.75
CA GLN A 689 22.37 27.29 9.81
C GLN A 689 22.54 28.62 9.05
N PHE A 690 23.39 29.50 9.60
CA PHE A 690 23.82 30.78 8.98
C PHE A 690 22.66 31.74 8.62
N GLY A 691 21.47 31.58 9.21
CA GLY A 691 20.33 32.47 8.99
C GLY A 691 19.86 32.58 7.52
N ARG A 692 20.00 31.51 6.73
CA ARG A 692 19.56 31.49 5.32
C ARG A 692 18.06 31.81 5.22
N SER A 693 17.69 32.58 4.18
CA SER A 693 16.27 32.73 3.82
C SER A 693 15.71 31.44 3.29
N MET A 694 14.46 31.16 3.61
CA MET A 694 13.73 30.03 3.03
C MET A 694 13.51 30.25 1.52
N PRO A 695 13.62 29.20 0.69
CA PRO A 695 13.26 29.27 -0.71
C PRO A 695 11.76 29.53 -0.88
N LEU A 696 11.35 30.00 -2.05
CA LEU A 696 9.95 30.00 -2.44
C LEU A 696 9.48 28.54 -2.57
N LEU A 697 8.33 28.24 -1.98
CA LEU A 697 7.70 26.93 -2.11
C LEU A 697 6.68 26.99 -3.25
N HIS A 698 6.92 26.24 -4.31
CA HIS A 698 6.01 26.08 -5.43
C HIS A 698 5.03 24.94 -5.11
N LEU A 699 3.75 25.17 -5.36
CA LEU A 699 2.71 24.16 -5.19
C LEU A 699 2.47 23.40 -6.49
N GLU A 700 1.83 22.25 -6.41
CA GLU A 700 1.54 21.40 -7.57
C GLU A 700 0.04 21.07 -7.64
N GLY A 701 -0.45 20.74 -8.85
CA GLY A 701 -1.76 20.15 -9.09
C GLY A 701 -2.98 21.02 -8.73
N LEU A 702 -2.80 22.31 -8.46
CA LEU A 702 -3.89 23.26 -8.23
C LEU A 702 -4.58 23.64 -9.57
N VAL A 703 -5.81 24.13 -9.47
CA VAL A 703 -6.52 24.70 -10.64
C VAL A 703 -6.01 26.11 -10.90
N GLU A 704 -5.32 26.33 -12.03
CA GLU A 704 -4.61 27.59 -12.36
C GLU A 704 -5.49 28.84 -12.22
N ASP A 705 -6.68 28.82 -12.83
CA ASP A 705 -7.61 29.95 -12.88
C ASP A 705 -8.44 30.12 -11.60
N ALA A 706 -8.35 29.20 -10.65
CA ALA A 706 -9.09 29.29 -9.40
C ALA A 706 -8.41 30.25 -8.42
N ILE A 707 -9.23 30.92 -7.61
CA ILE A 707 -8.75 31.75 -6.50
C ILE A 707 -8.86 30.92 -5.21
N TYR A 708 -7.81 30.93 -4.43
CA TYR A 708 -7.74 30.25 -3.13
C TYR A 708 -7.64 31.25 -2.00
N SER A 709 -8.45 31.05 -0.95
CA SER A 709 -8.30 31.68 0.35
C SER A 709 -7.16 30.95 1.08
N VAL A 710 -6.05 31.60 1.26
CA VAL A 710 -4.83 31.03 1.85
C VAL A 710 -4.79 31.40 3.33
N THR A 711 -4.89 30.40 4.21
CA THR A 711 -4.81 30.57 5.67
C THR A 711 -3.56 29.90 6.20
N THR A 712 -2.62 30.70 6.70
CA THR A 712 -1.36 30.20 7.30
C THR A 712 -1.54 30.09 8.80
N MET A 713 -1.14 28.97 9.38
CA MET A 713 -1.10 28.72 10.81
C MET A 713 0.35 28.57 11.27
N ASN A 714 0.80 29.43 12.17
CA ASN A 714 2.11 29.35 12.80
C ASN A 714 2.03 28.66 14.18
N ASP A 715 3.18 28.50 14.84
CA ASP A 715 3.33 27.97 16.20
C ASP A 715 2.47 28.70 17.26
N LYS A 716 2.17 29.98 17.02
CA LYS A 716 1.30 30.82 17.87
C LYS A 716 -0.17 30.72 17.52
N LEU A 717 -0.50 29.88 16.51
CA LEU A 717 -1.88 29.67 16.01
C LEU A 717 -2.57 30.97 15.57
N GLN A 718 -1.79 31.89 15.01
CA GLN A 718 -2.29 33.12 14.43
C GLN A 718 -2.63 32.85 12.96
N GLU A 719 -3.90 33.05 12.63
CA GLU A 719 -4.38 32.91 11.26
C GLU A 719 -4.11 34.22 10.49
N GLN A 720 -3.43 34.07 9.34
CA GLN A 720 -3.31 35.15 8.36
C GLN A 720 -3.96 34.65 7.05
N THR A 721 -4.95 35.39 6.58
CA THR A 721 -5.69 35.03 5.38
C THR A 721 -5.41 36.01 4.24
N GLN A 722 -5.09 35.50 3.07
CA GLN A 722 -4.95 36.25 1.82
C GLN A 722 -5.59 35.48 0.66
N LYS A 723 -5.81 36.14 -0.48
CA LYS A 723 -6.36 35.48 -1.68
C LYS A 723 -5.30 35.46 -2.78
N LEU A 724 -5.04 34.28 -3.34
CA LEU A 724 -4.06 34.05 -4.41
C LEU A 724 -4.65 33.14 -5.48
N SER A 725 -4.25 33.29 -6.73
CA SER A 725 -4.62 32.36 -7.80
C SER A 725 -3.80 31.08 -7.75
N GLY A 726 -4.36 29.99 -8.28
CA GLY A 726 -3.62 28.73 -8.45
C GLY A 726 -2.34 28.91 -9.27
N ALA A 727 -2.41 29.65 -10.36
CA ALA A 727 -1.25 29.98 -11.18
C ALA A 727 -0.15 30.69 -10.37
N TYR A 728 -0.51 31.68 -9.52
CA TYR A 728 0.48 32.34 -8.66
C TYR A 728 1.14 31.35 -7.69
N LEU A 729 0.34 30.50 -7.07
CA LEU A 729 0.81 29.49 -6.10
C LEU A 729 1.75 28.45 -6.73
N MET A 730 1.48 28.05 -7.97
CA MET A 730 2.30 27.06 -8.70
C MET A 730 3.54 27.67 -9.35
N HIS A 731 3.41 28.81 -10.04
CA HIS A 731 4.51 29.35 -10.86
C HIS A 731 5.39 30.38 -10.12
N HIS A 732 4.80 31.18 -9.24
CA HIS A 732 5.57 32.12 -8.40
C HIS A 732 5.96 31.48 -7.07
N GLY A 733 5.06 30.69 -6.48
CA GLY A 733 5.24 30.09 -5.17
C GLY A 733 4.93 31.03 -4.00
N ILE A 734 5.10 30.52 -2.78
CA ILE A 734 4.87 31.24 -1.53
C ILE A 734 6.14 31.33 -0.69
N GLN A 735 6.31 32.48 -0.02
CA GLN A 735 7.42 32.67 0.90
C GLN A 735 7.04 32.14 2.29
N LEU A 736 7.75 31.14 2.77
CA LEU A 736 7.62 30.63 4.14
C LEU A 736 8.47 31.48 5.11
N ARG A 737 7.97 31.60 6.37
CA ARG A 737 8.64 32.36 7.43
C ARG A 737 8.98 31.45 8.61
N LEU A 738 9.72 30.36 8.34
CA LEU A 738 10.22 29.45 9.34
C LEU A 738 11.59 29.89 9.84
N ARG A 739 11.88 29.73 11.14
CA ARG A 739 13.13 30.17 11.77
C ARG A 739 13.55 29.26 12.91
N GLY A 740 14.86 29.02 13.01
CA GLY A 740 15.44 28.24 14.09
C GLY A 740 15.30 26.73 13.84
N ASP A 741 15.49 25.96 14.89
CA ASP A 741 15.39 24.50 14.82
C ASP A 741 13.98 24.05 15.18
N TYR A 742 13.49 23.03 14.48
CA TYR A 742 12.16 22.43 14.70
C TYR A 742 11.00 23.43 14.57
N ASP A 743 11.07 24.32 13.59
CA ASP A 743 9.94 25.21 13.26
C ASP A 743 9.11 24.60 12.13
N ALA A 744 7.80 24.77 12.18
CA ALA A 744 6.88 24.19 11.20
C ALA A 744 5.61 25.03 11.05
N THR A 745 4.95 24.86 9.91
CA THR A 745 3.66 25.52 9.64
C THR A 745 2.74 24.60 8.84
N ALA A 746 1.43 24.78 9.03
CA ALA A 746 0.42 24.29 8.13
C ALA A 746 -0.23 25.46 7.37
N ILE A 747 -0.49 25.27 6.08
CA ILE A 747 -1.16 26.25 5.25
C ILE A 747 -2.35 25.58 4.57
N LYS A 748 -3.53 26.16 4.80
CA LYS A 748 -4.78 25.69 4.20
C LYS A 748 -5.16 26.61 3.05
N PHE A 749 -5.58 26.00 1.94
CA PHE A 749 -6.02 26.66 0.72
C PHE A 749 -7.45 26.20 0.43
N ASP A 750 -8.41 27.07 0.66
CA ASP A 750 -9.82 26.82 0.33
C ASP A 750 -10.17 27.54 -0.97
N ARG A 751 -10.64 26.81 -1.97
CA ARG A 751 -11.05 27.38 -3.26
C ARG A 751 -12.26 28.31 -3.03
N VAL A 752 -12.12 29.53 -3.52
CA VAL A 752 -13.22 30.52 -3.45
C VAL A 752 -14.18 30.22 -4.59
N PRO A 753 -15.50 30.17 -4.30
CA PRO A 753 -16.52 29.93 -5.33
C PRO A 753 -16.50 30.92 -6.49
#